data_25068aee96b34c3b6100aadac667d2e0
#
_entry.id   25068aee96b34c3b6100aadac667d2e0
#
_cell.length_a   1.000
_cell.length_b   1.000
_cell.length_c   1.000
_cell.angle_alpha   90.00
_cell.angle_beta   90.00
_cell.angle_gamma   90.00
#
_symmetry.space_group_name_H-M   'P 1'
#
loop_
_entity.id
_entity.type
_entity.pdbx_description
1 polymer ?
#
loop_
_entity_poly.entity_id
_entity_poly.type
_entity_poly.pdbx_seq_one_letter_code
_entity_poly.pdbx_strand_id
1 'polypeptide(L)'
;MSLQQLNGLARICPGAMLVVLMIATVGCAGVKVNAVDNRDYLSLRRGDALTSGKLSVAARTSLQVAGVAEKDCSENPSACREQVRLNAGLGEEQRLSTLSELWLQEAQDSRSSLSAEGRTDAFLESARYAYAYLFLTTRSPSQRALEDRQSQVRDYYNFSVQQALSELFERYRGRPPQAEDDRGNFRLRAGRWTVFGRMENVRLANERFLPQELIPAASLSFAGLRNQYRRDGLGAELVAVTAKKVVNSDSDEQSWSETPFPAVTAVARFPGQTLEQVLATDEVEVLAYDPYHQDAVTLGGIETPLAANFTSGYGLWLARSGFARQSLLTLVGRGDVLKKPHLYLLQPYDPERHVVIMLHGLASSPEVWINVANEVLGDEHLRRNYQVWQLYYPTNLPLALNNATIRNVIEETLQHFDPEGTARASRDVVLVGHSMGGVLSRLMVSTSGAGVGDTLLAKYKLNDRQLAAAHKNLDPFLKFSPLPQVSRAIFVAAPHQGTPFAENRISRWAAGLVQLPVSVLDRFKQLGQLLVMPGSASSAAMVRPLNSIDNLSNHDPLVMAVADLPISPKVQYHSIIGNYTPSIALTLSDDGVVPYSSSHLLGAQSEKIVSSGHSVQETPEAIIEIRRVLQQHLADMKDSPGRRQ
;
A
#
# COMPACT_ATOMS: atom_id res chain seq x y z
N MET A 1 -1.96 -85.15 31.02
CA MET A 1 -2.72 -86.40 30.63
C MET A 1 -3.25 -86.05 29.22
N SER A 2 -2.60 -86.62 28.31
CA SER A 2 -2.77 -87.64 27.26
C SER A 2 -3.80 -87.18 26.22
N LEU A 3 -3.37 -86.79 25.03
CA LEU A 3 -3.13 -87.62 23.82
C LEU A 3 -4.14 -88.80 23.67
N GLN A 4 -4.96 -88.64 22.67
CA GLN A 4 -5.15 -89.60 21.57
C GLN A 4 -6.53 -89.54 20.93
N GLN A 5 -6.46 -89.58 19.60
CA GLN A 5 -7.42 -90.20 18.63
C GLN A 5 -8.52 -89.21 18.14
N LEU A 6 -8.54 -88.86 16.86
CA LEU A 6 -8.95 -89.77 15.78
C LEU A 6 -8.55 -89.23 14.39
N ASN A 7 -7.84 -90.02 13.64
CA ASN A 7 -7.68 -89.94 12.20
C ASN A 7 -8.99 -90.21 11.48
N GLY A 8 -9.43 -89.24 10.65
CA GLY A 8 -10.47 -89.41 9.66
C GLY A 8 -10.05 -88.79 8.35
N LEU A 9 -9.33 -89.53 7.51
CA LEU A 9 -8.98 -89.18 6.14
C LEU A 9 -10.22 -89.09 5.28
N ALA A 10 -10.68 -87.89 5.02
CA ALA A 10 -11.55 -87.63 3.88
C ALA A 10 -10.64 -87.28 2.68
N ARG A 11 -10.52 -88.20 1.73
CA ARG A 11 -9.92 -87.95 0.41
C ARG A 11 -10.76 -86.93 -0.36
N ILE A 12 -10.37 -85.68 -0.32
CA ILE A 12 -10.94 -84.67 -1.19
C ILE A 12 -10.30 -84.81 -2.57
N CYS A 13 -11.12 -85.10 -3.59
CA CYS A 13 -10.70 -85.19 -4.99
C CYS A 13 -10.00 -83.90 -5.44
N PRO A 14 -8.84 -84.00 -6.09
CA PRO A 14 -8.09 -82.84 -6.55
C PRO A 14 -8.88 -81.91 -7.53
N GLY A 15 -9.92 -82.46 -8.19
CA GLY A 15 -10.80 -81.65 -9.06
C GLY A 15 -11.74 -80.69 -8.32
N ALA A 16 -12.16 -81.01 -7.10
CA ALA A 16 -13.03 -80.16 -6.29
C ALA A 16 -12.26 -78.94 -5.72
N MET A 17 -10.95 -79.12 -5.42
CA MET A 17 -10.09 -78.03 -4.94
C MET A 17 -9.74 -77.06 -6.04
N LEU A 18 -9.64 -77.47 -7.32
CA LEU A 18 -9.38 -76.64 -8.47
C LEU A 18 -10.61 -75.76 -8.83
N VAL A 19 -11.82 -76.32 -8.68
CA VAL A 19 -13.08 -75.54 -8.93
C VAL A 19 -13.34 -74.54 -7.82
N VAL A 20 -13.03 -74.81 -6.57
CA VAL A 20 -13.14 -73.86 -5.46
C VAL A 20 -12.07 -72.74 -5.59
N LEU A 21 -10.86 -73.07 -6.10
CA LEU A 21 -9.83 -72.10 -6.35
C LEU A 21 -10.15 -71.18 -7.58
N MET A 22 -10.84 -71.73 -8.62
CA MET A 22 -11.29 -70.94 -9.75
C MET A 22 -12.51 -70.00 -9.44
N ILE A 23 -13.36 -70.40 -8.52
CA ILE A 23 -14.48 -69.56 -8.06
C ILE A 23 -13.99 -68.41 -7.13
N ALA A 24 -12.88 -68.60 -6.42
CA ALA A 24 -12.26 -67.59 -5.58
C ALA A 24 -11.51 -66.47 -6.36
N THR A 25 -11.25 -66.66 -7.69
CA THR A 25 -10.60 -65.66 -8.54
C THR A 25 -11.57 -64.78 -9.34
N VAL A 26 -12.86 -65.04 -9.32
CA VAL A 26 -13.87 -64.11 -9.83
C VAL A 26 -14.28 -63.17 -8.67
N GLY A 27 -13.34 -62.45 -8.16
CA GLY A 27 -13.61 -61.33 -7.27
C GLY A 27 -14.25 -60.20 -8.06
N CYS A 28 -15.57 -60.13 -8.11
CA CYS A 28 -16.25 -58.88 -8.37
C CYS A 28 -15.65 -57.88 -7.38
N ALA A 29 -14.89 -56.91 -7.89
CA ALA A 29 -14.45 -55.78 -7.08
C ALA A 29 -15.70 -55.04 -6.62
N GLY A 30 -16.27 -55.49 -5.50
CA GLY A 30 -17.42 -54.85 -4.91
C GLY A 30 -17.09 -53.40 -4.54
N VAL A 31 -18.02 -52.49 -4.80
CA VAL A 31 -17.90 -51.10 -4.34
C VAL A 31 -17.75 -51.11 -2.83
N LYS A 32 -16.64 -50.53 -2.33
CA LYS A 32 -16.41 -50.34 -0.89
C LYS A 32 -16.73 -48.87 -0.57
N VAL A 33 -17.52 -48.65 0.45
CA VAL A 33 -17.83 -47.30 0.98
C VAL A 33 -16.91 -47.06 2.19
N ASN A 34 -16.11 -46.04 2.12
CA ASN A 34 -15.32 -45.54 3.25
C ASN A 34 -15.85 -44.17 3.64
N ALA A 35 -15.99 -43.91 4.94
CA ALA A 35 -16.26 -42.58 5.44
C ALA A 35 -14.99 -41.69 5.29
N VAL A 36 -15.16 -40.49 4.79
CA VAL A 36 -14.09 -39.49 4.67
C VAL A 36 -14.35 -38.38 5.69
N ASP A 37 -13.32 -37.99 6.43
CA ASP A 37 -13.41 -36.85 7.35
C ASP A 37 -13.73 -35.54 6.58
N ASN A 38 -14.46 -34.62 7.22
CA ASN A 38 -14.87 -33.36 6.57
C ASN A 38 -13.68 -32.51 6.10
N ARG A 39 -12.55 -32.54 6.84
CA ARG A 39 -11.34 -31.80 6.44
C ARG A 39 -10.69 -32.42 5.22
N ASP A 40 -10.59 -33.75 5.22
CA ASP A 40 -10.05 -34.51 4.10
C ASP A 40 -10.92 -34.35 2.86
N TYR A 41 -12.25 -34.36 3.01
CA TYR A 41 -13.18 -34.10 1.93
C TYR A 41 -12.98 -32.72 1.30
N LEU A 42 -12.88 -31.66 2.13
CA LEU A 42 -12.66 -30.28 1.62
C LEU A 42 -11.28 -30.12 0.98
N SER A 43 -10.25 -30.73 1.56
CA SER A 43 -8.89 -30.73 1.01
C SER A 43 -8.84 -31.45 -0.35
N LEU A 44 -9.48 -32.59 -0.46
CA LEU A 44 -9.58 -33.33 -1.73
C LEU A 44 -10.37 -32.54 -2.78
N ARG A 45 -11.48 -31.92 -2.39
CA ARG A 45 -12.36 -31.19 -3.30
C ARG A 45 -11.70 -29.93 -3.86
N ARG A 46 -10.98 -29.18 -3.02
CA ARG A 46 -10.38 -27.87 -3.38
C ARG A 46 -8.90 -27.94 -3.74
N GLY A 47 -8.24 -29.06 -3.46
CA GLY A 47 -6.83 -29.26 -3.80
C GLY A 47 -6.63 -29.32 -5.32
N ASP A 48 -5.60 -28.65 -5.79
CA ASP A 48 -5.22 -28.57 -7.20
C ASP A 48 -3.70 -28.37 -7.36
N ALA A 49 -3.24 -28.16 -8.59
CA ALA A 49 -1.83 -27.96 -8.89
C ALA A 49 -1.21 -26.78 -8.12
N LEU A 50 -1.96 -25.69 -7.84
CA LEU A 50 -1.46 -24.55 -7.08
C LEU A 50 -1.40 -24.79 -5.57
N THR A 51 -2.43 -25.41 -5.02
CA THR A 51 -2.61 -25.51 -3.56
C THR A 51 -1.97 -26.75 -2.96
N SER A 52 -1.87 -27.83 -3.73
CA SER A 52 -1.35 -29.13 -3.25
C SER A 52 -0.20 -29.72 -4.08
N GLY A 53 0.13 -29.10 -5.21
CA GLY A 53 1.09 -29.64 -6.19
C GLY A 53 0.58 -30.90 -6.93
N LYS A 54 -0.71 -31.26 -6.75
CA LYS A 54 -1.35 -32.43 -7.38
C LYS A 54 -2.50 -31.97 -8.25
N LEU A 55 -2.83 -32.75 -9.26
CA LEU A 55 -3.99 -32.48 -10.09
C LEU A 55 -5.29 -32.46 -9.26
N SER A 56 -6.18 -31.54 -9.60
CA SER A 56 -7.51 -31.45 -8.99
C SER A 56 -8.34 -32.71 -9.28
N VAL A 57 -9.39 -32.92 -8.48
CA VAL A 57 -10.36 -34.01 -8.72
C VAL A 57 -10.95 -33.89 -10.13
N ALA A 58 -11.28 -32.66 -10.56
CA ALA A 58 -11.85 -32.42 -11.88
C ALA A 58 -10.89 -32.84 -13.02
N ALA A 59 -9.60 -32.50 -12.91
CA ALA A 59 -8.60 -32.89 -13.90
C ALA A 59 -8.39 -34.43 -13.88
N ARG A 60 -8.29 -35.06 -12.72
CA ARG A 60 -8.16 -36.51 -12.62
C ARG A 60 -9.36 -37.25 -13.19
N THR A 61 -10.58 -36.77 -12.93
CA THR A 61 -11.79 -37.34 -13.56
C THR A 61 -11.74 -37.19 -15.07
N SER A 62 -11.27 -36.08 -15.59
CA SER A 62 -11.12 -35.88 -17.05
C SER A 62 -10.08 -36.83 -17.63
N LEU A 63 -8.96 -37.09 -16.93
CA LEU A 63 -7.98 -38.09 -17.36
C LEU A 63 -8.57 -39.50 -17.38
N GLN A 64 -9.35 -39.88 -16.37
CA GLN A 64 -10.03 -41.17 -16.31
C GLN A 64 -11.01 -41.35 -17.49
N VAL A 65 -11.81 -40.32 -17.81
CA VAL A 65 -12.70 -40.32 -18.98
C VAL A 65 -11.91 -40.43 -20.28
N ALA A 66 -10.73 -39.80 -20.34
CA ALA A 66 -9.85 -39.89 -21.49
C ALA A 66 -9.09 -41.25 -21.58
N GLY A 67 -9.19 -42.09 -20.55
CA GLY A 67 -8.45 -43.38 -20.49
C GLY A 67 -6.95 -43.17 -20.25
N VAL A 68 -6.54 -42.06 -19.65
CA VAL A 68 -5.15 -41.71 -19.36
C VAL A 68 -4.85 -41.87 -17.87
N ALA A 69 -3.78 -42.58 -17.53
CA ALA A 69 -3.35 -42.65 -16.14
C ALA A 69 -2.54 -41.42 -15.73
N GLU A 70 -2.74 -40.92 -14.50
CA GLU A 70 -2.00 -39.74 -13.97
C GLU A 70 -0.47 -39.98 -14.02
N LYS A 71 -0.01 -41.22 -13.83
CA LYS A 71 1.39 -41.56 -13.94
C LYS A 71 1.94 -41.34 -15.36
N ASP A 72 1.18 -41.66 -16.39
CA ASP A 72 1.57 -41.46 -17.79
C ASP A 72 1.74 -39.98 -18.10
N CYS A 73 0.91 -39.10 -17.49
CA CYS A 73 1.03 -37.65 -17.61
C CYS A 73 2.32 -37.12 -16.98
N SER A 74 2.78 -37.72 -15.87
CA SER A 74 4.05 -37.31 -15.25
C SER A 74 5.28 -37.81 -16.01
N GLU A 75 5.19 -38.99 -16.68
CA GLU A 75 6.27 -39.57 -17.47
C GLU A 75 6.36 -38.95 -18.88
N ASN A 76 5.23 -38.65 -19.50
CA ASN A 76 5.17 -38.03 -20.82
C ASN A 76 4.07 -36.96 -20.89
N PRO A 77 4.34 -35.75 -20.34
CA PRO A 77 3.35 -34.67 -20.28
C PRO A 77 2.78 -34.29 -21.65
N SER A 78 3.62 -34.29 -22.70
CA SER A 78 3.21 -33.92 -24.06
C SER A 78 2.18 -34.91 -24.63
N ALA A 79 2.45 -36.23 -24.53
CA ALA A 79 1.53 -37.24 -25.02
C ALA A 79 0.19 -37.22 -24.23
N CYS A 80 0.26 -37.01 -22.91
CA CYS A 80 -0.91 -36.87 -22.06
C CYS A 80 -1.80 -35.71 -22.50
N ARG A 81 -1.23 -34.54 -22.70
CA ARG A 81 -1.97 -33.35 -23.16
C ARG A 81 -2.61 -33.57 -24.54
N GLU A 82 -1.90 -34.23 -25.45
CA GLU A 82 -2.42 -34.52 -26.76
C GLU A 82 -3.63 -35.49 -26.71
N GLN A 83 -3.56 -36.52 -25.86
CA GLN A 83 -4.67 -37.44 -25.64
C GLN A 83 -5.90 -36.71 -25.05
N VAL A 84 -5.70 -35.82 -24.07
CA VAL A 84 -6.79 -34.98 -23.53
C VAL A 84 -7.34 -34.05 -24.60
N ARG A 85 -6.49 -33.44 -25.41
CA ARG A 85 -6.88 -32.51 -26.48
C ARG A 85 -7.77 -33.16 -27.53
N LEU A 86 -7.44 -34.38 -27.93
CA LEU A 86 -8.13 -35.12 -29.00
C LEU A 86 -9.33 -35.92 -28.51
N ASN A 87 -9.54 -36.05 -27.19
CA ASN A 87 -10.58 -36.91 -26.65
C ASN A 87 -11.98 -36.36 -26.90
N ALA A 88 -12.79 -37.08 -27.67
CA ALA A 88 -14.17 -36.71 -27.99
C ALA A 88 -15.16 -36.91 -26.82
N GLY A 89 -14.79 -37.70 -25.80
CA GLY A 89 -15.63 -37.96 -24.62
C GLY A 89 -15.59 -36.84 -23.57
N LEU A 90 -14.67 -35.86 -23.73
CA LEU A 90 -14.58 -34.72 -22.84
C LEU A 90 -15.37 -33.52 -23.37
N GLY A 91 -16.18 -32.94 -22.54
CA GLY A 91 -16.79 -31.64 -22.81
C GLY A 91 -15.73 -30.54 -22.98
N GLU A 92 -16.06 -29.47 -23.72
CA GLU A 92 -15.12 -28.38 -24.02
C GLU A 92 -14.53 -27.76 -22.76
N GLU A 93 -15.36 -27.41 -21.76
CA GLU A 93 -14.92 -26.83 -20.50
C GLU A 93 -14.01 -27.77 -19.69
N GLN A 94 -14.32 -29.08 -19.67
CA GLN A 94 -13.49 -30.09 -19.00
C GLN A 94 -12.12 -30.19 -19.68
N ARG A 95 -12.09 -30.21 -21.00
CA ARG A 95 -10.85 -30.28 -21.80
C ARG A 95 -9.96 -29.07 -21.57
N LEU A 96 -10.52 -27.84 -21.73
CA LEU A 96 -9.77 -26.60 -21.60
C LEU A 96 -9.21 -26.41 -20.18
N SER A 97 -10.05 -26.61 -19.16
CA SER A 97 -9.61 -26.48 -17.79
C SER A 97 -8.57 -27.51 -17.37
N THR A 98 -8.68 -28.75 -17.87
CA THR A 98 -7.69 -29.83 -17.60
C THR A 98 -6.37 -29.52 -18.31
N LEU A 99 -6.38 -29.07 -19.56
CA LEU A 99 -5.18 -28.68 -20.27
C LEU A 99 -4.47 -27.50 -19.61
N SER A 100 -5.21 -26.49 -19.14
CA SER A 100 -4.63 -25.40 -18.34
C SER A 100 -3.89 -25.90 -17.12
N GLU A 101 -4.49 -26.82 -16.35
CA GLU A 101 -3.89 -27.37 -15.14
C GLU A 101 -2.68 -28.28 -15.41
N LEU A 102 -2.72 -29.07 -16.48
CA LEU A 102 -1.59 -29.91 -16.89
C LEU A 102 -0.37 -29.09 -17.32
N TRP A 103 -0.57 -28.02 -18.08
CA TRP A 103 0.48 -27.09 -18.45
C TRP A 103 1.08 -26.38 -17.21
N LEU A 104 0.22 -25.97 -16.29
CA LEU A 104 0.63 -25.35 -15.04
C LEU A 104 1.46 -26.30 -14.18
N GLN A 105 1.01 -27.56 -14.04
CA GLN A 105 1.73 -28.57 -13.26
C GLN A 105 3.13 -28.82 -13.82
N GLU A 106 3.27 -28.94 -15.16
CA GLU A 106 4.58 -29.12 -15.80
C GLU A 106 5.49 -27.90 -15.60
N ALA A 107 4.94 -26.68 -15.72
CA ALA A 107 5.70 -25.45 -15.52
C ALA A 107 6.25 -25.31 -14.08
N GLN A 108 5.53 -25.85 -13.10
CA GLN A 108 5.90 -25.80 -11.67
C GLN A 108 6.76 -26.99 -11.21
N ASP A 109 6.80 -28.10 -11.96
CA ASP A 109 7.56 -29.28 -11.53
C ASP A 109 9.07 -28.99 -11.61
N SER A 110 9.71 -28.93 -10.44
CA SER A 110 11.15 -28.72 -10.32
C SER A 110 11.98 -29.86 -10.93
N ARG A 111 11.37 -31.02 -11.17
CA ARG A 111 12.00 -32.20 -11.83
C ARG A 111 11.85 -32.14 -13.36
N SER A 112 11.03 -31.21 -13.86
CA SER A 112 10.86 -31.03 -15.30
C SER A 112 12.18 -30.61 -15.95
N SER A 113 12.47 -31.17 -17.12
CA SER A 113 13.65 -30.83 -17.93
C SER A 113 13.46 -29.54 -18.74
N LEU A 114 12.39 -28.77 -18.48
CA LEU A 114 12.13 -27.55 -19.19
C LEU A 114 13.22 -26.50 -18.97
N SER A 115 13.70 -25.91 -20.05
CA SER A 115 14.51 -24.68 -19.98
C SER A 115 13.69 -23.52 -19.40
N ALA A 116 14.35 -22.43 -19.04
CA ALA A 116 13.64 -21.23 -18.61
C ALA A 116 12.64 -20.72 -19.68
N GLU A 117 13.00 -20.86 -20.96
CA GLU A 117 12.11 -20.52 -22.08
C GLU A 117 10.93 -21.49 -22.18
N GLY A 118 11.18 -22.79 -21.98
CA GLY A 118 10.13 -23.81 -21.97
C GLY A 118 9.15 -23.62 -20.81
N ARG A 119 9.63 -23.17 -19.63
CA ARG A 119 8.74 -22.82 -18.51
C ARG A 119 7.85 -21.62 -18.82
N THR A 120 8.44 -20.56 -19.38
CA THR A 120 7.66 -19.40 -19.82
C THR A 120 6.59 -19.82 -20.85
N ASP A 121 6.95 -20.68 -21.80
CA ASP A 121 6.00 -21.24 -22.79
C ASP A 121 4.88 -22.01 -22.09
N ALA A 122 5.20 -22.89 -21.14
CA ALA A 122 4.21 -23.68 -20.40
C ALA A 122 3.27 -22.79 -19.55
N PHE A 123 3.77 -21.72 -18.92
CA PHE A 123 2.92 -20.75 -18.23
C PHE A 123 2.00 -20.00 -19.20
N LEU A 124 2.50 -19.55 -20.36
CA LEU A 124 1.67 -18.90 -21.37
C LEU A 124 0.62 -19.84 -21.95
N GLU A 125 0.95 -21.12 -22.16
CA GLU A 125 -0.03 -22.13 -22.56
C GLU A 125 -1.11 -22.35 -21.50
N SER A 126 -0.71 -22.50 -20.23
CA SER A 126 -1.67 -22.62 -19.13
C SER A 126 -2.62 -21.42 -19.10
N ALA A 127 -2.07 -20.20 -19.22
CA ALA A 127 -2.87 -18.98 -19.27
C ALA A 127 -3.79 -18.93 -20.49
N ARG A 128 -3.33 -19.40 -21.68
CA ARG A 128 -4.13 -19.44 -22.90
C ARG A 128 -5.33 -20.38 -22.78
N TYR A 129 -5.14 -21.58 -22.26
CA TYR A 129 -6.21 -22.53 -22.03
C TYR A 129 -7.17 -22.05 -20.94
N ALA A 130 -6.68 -21.41 -19.90
CA ALA A 130 -7.51 -20.78 -18.88
C ALA A 130 -8.33 -19.62 -19.47
N TYR A 131 -7.71 -18.75 -20.29
CA TYR A 131 -8.38 -17.66 -21.00
C TYR A 131 -9.51 -18.19 -21.90
N ALA A 132 -9.22 -19.26 -22.68
CA ALA A 132 -10.20 -19.90 -23.53
C ALA A 132 -11.39 -20.47 -22.71
N TYR A 133 -11.12 -21.13 -21.59
CA TYR A 133 -12.17 -21.61 -20.67
C TYR A 133 -13.00 -20.45 -20.13
N LEU A 134 -12.38 -19.36 -19.70
CA LEU A 134 -13.06 -18.24 -19.07
C LEU A 134 -13.96 -17.48 -20.07
N PHE A 135 -13.53 -17.26 -21.30
CA PHE A 135 -14.12 -16.29 -22.21
C PHE A 135 -14.69 -16.85 -23.52
N LEU A 136 -14.35 -18.08 -23.91
CA LEU A 136 -14.68 -18.61 -25.24
C LEU A 136 -15.51 -19.90 -25.21
N THR A 137 -15.96 -20.33 -24.03
CA THR A 137 -16.89 -21.44 -23.89
C THR A 137 -18.33 -20.96 -23.92
N THR A 138 -19.27 -21.90 -24.12
CA THR A 138 -20.70 -21.59 -24.22
C THR A 138 -21.26 -20.90 -22.97
N ARG A 139 -20.79 -21.31 -21.78
CA ARG A 139 -21.20 -20.69 -20.52
C ARG A 139 -20.27 -19.55 -20.13
N SER A 140 -20.86 -18.41 -19.76
CA SER A 140 -20.10 -17.26 -19.27
C SER A 140 -19.50 -17.51 -17.87
N PRO A 141 -18.48 -16.74 -17.42
CA PRO A 141 -17.96 -16.80 -16.05
C PRO A 141 -19.03 -16.62 -14.98
N SER A 142 -20.01 -15.75 -15.20
CA SER A 142 -21.12 -15.52 -14.27
C SER A 142 -22.03 -16.73 -14.11
N GLN A 143 -22.26 -17.51 -15.16
CA GLN A 143 -23.03 -18.75 -15.09
C GLN A 143 -22.33 -19.87 -14.32
N ARG A 144 -21.00 -19.77 -14.16
CA ARG A 144 -20.16 -20.71 -13.41
C ARG A 144 -19.65 -20.14 -12.08
N ALA A 145 -20.15 -18.97 -11.68
CA ALA A 145 -19.60 -18.22 -10.53
C ALA A 145 -19.57 -19.01 -9.20
N LEU A 146 -20.46 -20.01 -9.04
CA LEU A 146 -20.53 -20.86 -7.85
C LEU A 146 -19.77 -22.19 -7.99
N GLU A 147 -19.11 -22.42 -9.12
CA GLU A 147 -18.33 -23.63 -9.35
C GLU A 147 -16.90 -23.47 -8.83
N ASP A 148 -16.42 -24.41 -8.02
CA ASP A 148 -15.02 -24.40 -7.55
C ASP A 148 -14.03 -24.37 -8.74
N ARG A 149 -14.38 -25.01 -9.85
CA ARG A 149 -13.55 -25.06 -11.06
C ARG A 149 -13.36 -23.69 -11.70
N GLN A 150 -14.39 -22.83 -11.70
CA GLN A 150 -14.29 -21.46 -12.19
C GLN A 150 -13.21 -20.67 -11.44
N SER A 151 -13.19 -20.77 -10.11
CA SER A 151 -12.20 -20.10 -9.27
C SER A 151 -10.80 -20.67 -9.49
N GLN A 152 -10.65 -22.02 -9.56
CA GLN A 152 -9.37 -22.65 -9.84
C GLN A 152 -8.78 -22.20 -11.17
N VAL A 153 -9.57 -22.20 -12.25
CA VAL A 153 -9.06 -21.81 -13.58
C VAL A 153 -8.71 -20.33 -13.65
N ARG A 154 -9.45 -19.46 -12.95
CA ARG A 154 -9.08 -18.03 -12.80
C ARG A 154 -7.72 -17.92 -12.08
N ASP A 155 -7.51 -18.68 -11.03
CA ASP A 155 -6.28 -18.66 -10.26
C ASP A 155 -5.10 -19.24 -11.07
N TYR A 156 -5.33 -20.25 -11.91
CA TYR A 156 -4.33 -20.75 -12.87
C TYR A 156 -3.93 -19.68 -13.86
N TYR A 157 -4.91 -18.94 -14.41
CA TYR A 157 -4.64 -17.83 -15.29
C TYR A 157 -3.79 -16.75 -14.61
N ASN A 158 -4.24 -16.25 -13.44
CA ASN A 158 -3.56 -15.18 -12.70
C ASN A 158 -2.12 -15.56 -12.35
N PHE A 159 -1.93 -16.77 -11.82
CA PHE A 159 -0.61 -17.27 -11.45
C PHE A 159 0.29 -17.48 -12.68
N SER A 160 -0.23 -18.09 -13.73
CA SER A 160 0.54 -18.34 -14.96
C SER A 160 0.98 -17.04 -15.62
N VAL A 161 0.10 -16.04 -15.72
CA VAL A 161 0.44 -14.70 -16.22
C VAL A 161 1.52 -14.07 -15.35
N GLN A 162 1.37 -14.12 -14.02
CA GLN A 162 2.36 -13.58 -13.09
C GLN A 162 3.74 -14.22 -13.28
N GLN A 163 3.82 -15.55 -13.36
CA GLN A 163 5.08 -16.27 -13.53
C GLN A 163 5.72 -16.00 -14.90
N ALA A 164 4.93 -16.07 -15.97
CA ALA A 164 5.42 -15.77 -17.31
C ALA A 164 6.00 -14.36 -17.40
N LEU A 165 5.31 -13.35 -16.84
CA LEU A 165 5.79 -11.97 -16.84
C LEU A 165 7.04 -11.78 -15.99
N SER A 166 7.10 -12.41 -14.81
CA SER A 166 8.29 -12.35 -13.95
C SER A 166 9.52 -12.96 -14.64
N GLU A 167 9.37 -14.11 -15.29
CA GLU A 167 10.47 -14.74 -16.05
C GLU A 167 10.88 -13.93 -17.28
N LEU A 168 9.92 -13.38 -18.02
CA LEU A 168 10.18 -12.49 -19.16
C LEU A 168 10.91 -11.24 -18.70
N PHE A 169 10.44 -10.60 -17.64
CA PHE A 169 11.06 -9.40 -17.08
C PHE A 169 12.52 -9.66 -16.69
N GLU A 170 12.79 -10.71 -15.92
CA GLU A 170 14.16 -11.06 -15.51
C GLU A 170 15.07 -11.36 -16.70
N ARG A 171 14.55 -12.01 -17.74
CA ARG A 171 15.31 -12.31 -18.98
C ARG A 171 15.70 -11.06 -19.75
N TYR A 172 14.79 -10.08 -19.84
CA TYR A 172 14.99 -8.88 -20.64
C TYR A 172 15.44 -7.65 -19.83
N ARG A 173 15.54 -7.77 -18.50
CA ARG A 173 15.95 -6.68 -17.60
C ARG A 173 17.27 -6.01 -18.01
N GLY A 174 18.26 -6.79 -18.45
CA GLY A 174 19.56 -6.27 -18.91
C GLY A 174 19.56 -5.73 -20.35
N ARG A 175 18.54 -6.04 -21.13
CA ARG A 175 18.35 -5.61 -22.51
C ARG A 175 16.87 -5.37 -22.77
N PRO A 176 16.32 -4.28 -22.20
CA PRO A 176 14.90 -4.01 -22.33
C PRO A 176 14.53 -3.84 -23.79
N PRO A 177 13.33 -4.28 -24.20
CA PRO A 177 12.83 -4.03 -25.55
C PRO A 177 12.74 -2.52 -25.79
N GLN A 178 12.94 -2.13 -27.03
CA GLN A 178 12.76 -0.74 -27.43
C GLN A 178 11.26 -0.40 -27.38
N ALA A 179 10.92 0.76 -26.83
CA ALA A 179 9.56 1.26 -26.89
C ALA A 179 9.16 1.53 -28.34
N GLU A 180 7.95 1.14 -28.72
CA GLU A 180 7.39 1.37 -30.06
C GLU A 180 6.76 2.75 -30.16
N ASP A 181 6.38 3.36 -29.02
CA ASP A 181 5.74 4.68 -28.94
C ASP A 181 6.07 5.41 -27.64
N ASP A 182 5.57 6.65 -27.52
CA ASP A 182 5.76 7.51 -26.34
C ASP A 182 4.99 7.02 -25.09
N ARG A 183 4.13 5.99 -25.21
CA ARG A 183 3.40 5.38 -24.11
C ARG A 183 4.16 4.23 -23.48
N GLY A 184 5.29 3.82 -24.06
CA GLY A 184 6.09 2.70 -23.60
C GLY A 184 5.57 1.33 -24.05
N ASN A 185 4.72 1.28 -25.08
CA ASN A 185 4.34 0.03 -25.70
C ASN A 185 5.57 -0.62 -26.33
N PHE A 186 5.64 -1.95 -26.24
CA PHE A 186 6.80 -2.68 -26.76
C PHE A 186 6.40 -4.00 -27.39
N ARG A 187 7.30 -4.54 -28.21
CA ARG A 187 7.21 -5.86 -28.81
C ARG A 187 8.48 -6.65 -28.51
N LEU A 188 8.33 -7.90 -28.13
CA LEU A 188 9.46 -8.80 -27.95
C LEU A 188 9.11 -10.20 -28.42
N ARG A 189 10.13 -11.02 -28.68
CA ARG A 189 9.96 -12.43 -29.01
C ARG A 189 10.50 -13.31 -27.88
N ALA A 190 9.66 -14.23 -27.42
CA ALA A 190 9.97 -15.18 -26.34
C ALA A 190 9.63 -16.60 -26.80
N GLY A 191 10.64 -17.33 -27.28
CA GLY A 191 10.43 -18.62 -27.91
C GLY A 191 9.52 -18.52 -29.12
N ARG A 192 8.44 -19.27 -29.13
CA ARG A 192 7.43 -19.18 -30.20
C ARG A 192 6.53 -17.95 -30.09
N TRP A 193 6.43 -17.33 -28.90
CA TRP A 193 5.51 -16.24 -28.65
C TRP A 193 6.04 -14.89 -29.12
N THR A 194 5.17 -14.13 -29.76
CA THR A 194 5.34 -12.69 -29.96
C THR A 194 4.54 -11.97 -28.87
N VAL A 195 5.23 -11.27 -27.96
CA VAL A 195 4.64 -10.57 -26.83
C VAL A 195 4.53 -9.09 -27.15
N PHE A 196 3.32 -8.55 -27.08
CA PHE A 196 3.04 -7.12 -27.20
C PHE A 196 2.72 -6.56 -25.84
N GLY A 197 3.56 -5.68 -25.32
CA GLY A 197 3.30 -4.95 -24.07
C GLY A 197 2.54 -3.66 -24.35
N ARG A 198 1.44 -3.45 -23.62
CA ARG A 198 0.57 -2.28 -23.71
C ARG A 198 0.41 -1.65 -22.34
N MET A 199 0.78 -0.37 -22.23
CA MET A 199 0.59 0.40 -21.00
C MET A 199 -0.75 1.12 -21.05
N GLU A 200 -1.77 0.53 -20.40
CA GLU A 200 -3.12 1.08 -20.34
C GLU A 200 -3.27 1.96 -19.10
N ASN A 201 -3.07 3.27 -19.24
CA ASN A 201 -3.16 4.27 -18.17
C ASN A 201 -2.18 4.08 -17.00
N VAL A 202 -1.13 3.28 -17.15
CA VAL A 202 -0.08 3.13 -16.13
C VAL A 202 0.89 4.30 -16.24
N ARG A 203 1.07 5.04 -15.15
CA ARG A 203 2.13 6.04 -15.01
C ARG A 203 3.22 5.48 -14.11
N LEU A 204 4.40 5.30 -14.65
CA LEU A 204 5.58 4.96 -13.86
C LEU A 204 6.28 6.26 -13.43
N ALA A 205 6.65 6.36 -12.17
CA ALA A 205 7.39 7.51 -11.67
C ALA A 205 8.67 7.75 -12.47
N ASN A 206 9.03 9.03 -12.67
CA ASN A 206 10.22 9.48 -13.39
C ASN A 206 10.22 9.24 -14.91
N GLU A 207 9.05 9.26 -15.55
CA GLU A 207 8.92 9.16 -17.02
C GLU A 207 9.60 7.92 -17.63
N ARG A 208 9.72 6.84 -16.87
CA ARG A 208 10.29 5.58 -17.35
C ARG A 208 9.19 4.71 -17.94
N PHE A 209 9.51 4.07 -19.04
CA PHE A 209 8.60 3.12 -19.71
C PHE A 209 8.65 1.72 -19.09
N LEU A 210 9.78 1.35 -18.48
CA LEU A 210 9.95 0.03 -17.85
C LEU A 210 10.48 0.17 -16.42
N PRO A 211 9.96 -0.63 -15.47
CA PRO A 211 10.45 -0.63 -14.11
C PRO A 211 11.85 -1.26 -14.01
N GLN A 212 12.55 -1.05 -12.90
CA GLN A 212 13.81 -1.72 -12.60
C GLN A 212 13.60 -3.13 -12.02
N GLU A 213 12.54 -3.28 -11.25
CA GLU A 213 12.10 -4.56 -10.68
C GLU A 213 10.60 -4.68 -10.90
N LEU A 214 10.15 -5.91 -11.14
CA LEU A 214 8.74 -6.25 -11.20
C LEU A 214 8.49 -7.35 -10.17
N ILE A 215 7.81 -7.01 -9.07
CA ILE A 215 7.68 -7.89 -7.92
C ILE A 215 6.22 -8.37 -7.82
N PRO A 216 5.98 -9.69 -7.80
CA PRO A 216 4.65 -10.22 -7.52
C PRO A 216 4.17 -9.80 -6.13
N ALA A 217 3.00 -9.18 -6.05
CA ALA A 217 2.43 -8.73 -4.78
C ALA A 217 2.19 -9.91 -3.81
N ALA A 218 1.85 -11.08 -4.34
CA ALA A 218 1.66 -12.31 -3.57
C ALA A 218 2.95 -12.83 -2.90
N SER A 219 4.13 -12.42 -3.36
CA SER A 219 5.42 -12.80 -2.76
C SER A 219 5.82 -11.92 -1.57
N LEU A 220 5.03 -10.87 -1.27
CA LEU A 220 5.33 -9.90 -0.23
C LEU A 220 4.51 -10.17 1.03
N SER A 221 5.20 -10.14 2.16
CA SER A 221 4.61 -10.19 3.50
C SER A 221 5.17 -9.03 4.33
N PHE A 222 4.31 -8.33 5.06
CA PHE A 222 4.69 -7.12 5.79
C PHE A 222 4.40 -7.29 7.28
N ALA A 223 5.45 -7.18 8.11
CA ALA A 223 5.29 -6.99 9.54
C ALA A 223 4.94 -5.52 9.83
N GLY A 224 4.01 -5.27 10.75
CA GLY A 224 3.58 -3.92 11.14
C GLY A 224 2.36 -3.40 10.39
N LEU A 225 2.01 -3.94 9.23
CA LEU A 225 0.73 -3.70 8.58
C LEU A 225 -0.33 -4.65 9.15
N ARG A 226 -1.45 -4.09 9.60
CA ARG A 226 -2.53 -4.87 10.22
C ARG A 226 -3.36 -5.62 9.19
N ASN A 227 -3.59 -5.01 8.03
CA ASN A 227 -4.46 -5.52 6.98
C ASN A 227 -3.75 -5.48 5.63
N GLN A 228 -4.13 -6.40 4.74
CA GLN A 228 -3.80 -6.34 3.31
C GLN A 228 -5.09 -6.16 2.53
N TYR A 229 -5.15 -5.11 1.75
CA TYR A 229 -6.30 -4.78 0.94
C TYR A 229 -6.09 -5.25 -0.49
N ARG A 230 -7.00 -6.11 -0.93
CA ARG A 230 -6.99 -6.70 -2.27
C ARG A 230 -8.37 -6.61 -2.88
N ARG A 231 -8.42 -6.60 -4.18
CA ARG A 231 -9.62 -6.84 -4.97
C ARG A 231 -9.43 -8.13 -5.74
N ASP A 232 -10.33 -9.08 -5.52
CA ASP A 232 -10.34 -10.31 -6.30
C ASP A 232 -10.77 -10.01 -7.73
N GLY A 233 -10.10 -10.64 -8.69
CA GLY A 233 -10.36 -10.41 -10.10
C GLY A 233 -9.42 -11.17 -11.01
N LEU A 234 -9.30 -10.70 -12.23
CA LEU A 234 -8.42 -11.26 -13.25
C LEU A 234 -7.13 -10.44 -13.38
N GLY A 235 -6.02 -11.13 -13.57
CA GLY A 235 -4.72 -10.55 -13.83
C GLY A 235 -3.68 -10.79 -12.74
N ALA A 236 -2.42 -10.55 -13.06
CA ALA A 236 -1.29 -10.65 -12.17
C ALA A 236 -1.14 -9.35 -11.36
N GLU A 237 -1.18 -9.45 -10.02
CA GLU A 237 -0.95 -8.34 -9.11
C GLU A 237 0.56 -8.13 -8.92
N LEU A 238 1.08 -7.00 -9.36
CA LEU A 238 2.50 -6.69 -9.40
C LEU A 238 2.80 -5.34 -8.74
N VAL A 239 4.01 -5.18 -8.24
CA VAL A 239 4.58 -3.89 -7.85
C VAL A 239 5.72 -3.58 -8.81
N ALA A 240 5.60 -2.50 -9.55
CA ALA A 240 6.64 -2.02 -10.43
C ALA A 240 7.59 -1.10 -9.64
N VAL A 241 8.88 -1.46 -9.52
CA VAL A 241 9.87 -0.63 -8.84
C VAL A 241 10.55 0.26 -9.86
N THR A 242 10.37 1.57 -9.73
CA THR A 242 11.04 2.55 -10.58
C THR A 242 12.29 3.11 -9.88
N ALA A 243 13.34 3.43 -10.61
CA ALA A 243 14.53 4.00 -10.02
C ALA A 243 14.24 5.36 -9.39
N LYS A 244 14.83 5.64 -8.23
CA LYS A 244 14.91 7.01 -7.74
C LYS A 244 15.64 7.86 -8.78
N LYS A 245 15.08 9.02 -9.12
CA LYS A 245 15.82 10.05 -9.86
C LYS A 245 17.03 10.39 -8.99
N VAL A 246 18.24 10.12 -9.48
CA VAL A 246 19.45 10.57 -8.82
C VAL A 246 19.57 12.06 -9.15
N VAL A 247 19.20 12.89 -8.19
CA VAL A 247 19.38 14.34 -8.31
C VAL A 247 20.85 14.61 -8.00
N ASN A 248 21.59 15.07 -9.01
CA ASN A 248 23.04 15.25 -8.94
C ASN A 248 23.47 16.60 -8.31
N SER A 249 22.54 17.43 -7.81
CA SER A 249 22.90 18.71 -7.19
C SER A 249 21.91 19.10 -6.09
N ASP A 250 22.41 19.66 -4.98
CA ASP A 250 21.65 20.21 -3.85
C ASP A 250 20.69 21.38 -4.24
N SER A 251 20.83 21.92 -5.44
CA SER A 251 20.06 23.08 -5.92
C SER A 251 18.77 22.74 -6.65
N ASP A 252 18.62 21.48 -7.15
CA ASP A 252 17.48 21.07 -7.97
C ASP A 252 16.61 20.00 -7.30
N GLU A 253 16.75 19.76 -6.00
CA GLU A 253 15.96 18.78 -5.30
C GLU A 253 14.53 19.30 -5.11
N GLN A 254 13.59 18.69 -5.84
CA GLN A 254 12.17 18.98 -5.65
C GLN A 254 11.74 18.67 -4.22
N SER A 255 10.90 19.54 -3.65
CA SER A 255 10.35 19.39 -2.30
C SER A 255 9.31 18.26 -2.17
N TRP A 256 9.06 17.54 -3.26
CA TRP A 256 8.11 16.43 -3.33
C TRP A 256 8.62 15.31 -4.25
N SER A 257 8.07 14.11 -4.07
CA SER A 257 8.29 12.98 -4.97
C SER A 257 7.11 12.01 -4.94
N GLU A 258 6.83 11.40 -6.07
CA GLU A 258 5.96 10.23 -6.12
C GLU A 258 6.72 9.01 -5.60
N THR A 259 6.01 8.10 -4.90
CA THR A 259 6.64 6.85 -4.43
C THR A 259 6.99 5.97 -5.61
N PRO A 260 8.20 5.38 -5.64
CA PRO A 260 8.68 4.61 -6.79
C PRO A 260 8.18 3.16 -6.79
N PHE A 261 6.97 2.89 -6.29
CA PHE A 261 6.42 1.54 -6.12
C PHE A 261 4.94 1.46 -6.54
N PRO A 262 4.58 1.88 -7.76
CA PRO A 262 3.19 1.79 -8.20
C PRO A 262 2.73 0.34 -8.27
N ALA A 263 1.47 0.11 -7.85
CA ALA A 263 0.79 -1.14 -8.08
C ALA A 263 0.38 -1.24 -9.56
N VAL A 264 0.55 -2.41 -10.14
CA VAL A 264 0.19 -2.70 -11.54
C VAL A 264 -0.54 -4.01 -11.60
N THR A 265 -1.63 -4.06 -12.36
CA THR A 265 -2.29 -5.31 -12.72
C THR A 265 -2.03 -5.61 -14.18
N ALA A 266 -1.45 -6.77 -14.46
CA ALA A 266 -1.16 -7.21 -15.82
C ALA A 266 -2.11 -8.32 -16.25
N VAL A 267 -2.68 -8.18 -17.45
CA VAL A 267 -3.61 -9.13 -18.06
C VAL A 267 -3.02 -9.61 -19.38
N ALA A 268 -3.01 -10.92 -19.61
CA ALA A 268 -2.62 -11.51 -20.88
C ALA A 268 -3.87 -11.75 -21.75
N ARG A 269 -3.95 -11.08 -22.87
CA ARG A 269 -4.99 -11.29 -23.88
C ARG A 269 -4.41 -12.08 -25.06
N PHE A 270 -5.11 -13.11 -25.48
CA PHE A 270 -4.73 -13.92 -26.63
C PHE A 270 -5.59 -13.51 -27.82
N PRO A 271 -5.00 -12.98 -28.91
CA PRO A 271 -5.73 -12.53 -30.08
C PRO A 271 -6.56 -13.64 -30.72
N GLY A 272 -7.80 -13.33 -31.11
CA GLY A 272 -8.76 -14.22 -31.75
C GLY A 272 -10.18 -13.97 -31.24
N GLN A 273 -11.16 -14.23 -32.11
CA GLN A 273 -12.59 -14.12 -31.79
C GLN A 273 -13.25 -15.49 -31.56
N THR A 274 -12.58 -16.56 -31.96
CA THR A 274 -13.08 -17.93 -31.80
C THR A 274 -12.09 -18.75 -31.00
N LEU A 275 -12.57 -19.85 -30.39
CA LEU A 275 -11.74 -20.79 -29.65
C LEU A 275 -10.57 -21.29 -30.52
N GLU A 276 -10.81 -21.64 -31.77
CA GLU A 276 -9.79 -22.12 -32.68
C GLU A 276 -8.68 -21.07 -32.92
N GLN A 277 -9.08 -19.81 -33.15
CA GLN A 277 -8.12 -18.73 -33.38
C GLN A 277 -7.26 -18.50 -32.15
N VAL A 278 -7.83 -18.46 -30.95
CA VAL A 278 -7.10 -18.27 -29.70
C VAL A 278 -6.17 -19.45 -29.40
N LEU A 279 -6.58 -20.67 -29.69
CA LEU A 279 -5.72 -21.84 -29.49
C LEU A 279 -4.62 -21.99 -30.56
N ALA A 280 -4.77 -21.35 -31.71
CA ALA A 280 -3.77 -21.40 -32.81
C ALA A 280 -2.79 -20.22 -32.79
N THR A 281 -3.04 -19.15 -32.04
CA THR A 281 -2.17 -17.96 -32.04
C THR A 281 -0.83 -18.23 -31.35
N ASP A 282 0.22 -17.60 -31.86
CA ASP A 282 1.53 -17.45 -31.22
C ASP A 282 1.78 -16.02 -30.71
N GLU A 283 0.71 -15.23 -30.63
CA GLU A 283 0.73 -13.87 -30.11
C GLU A 283 0.06 -13.78 -28.75
N VAL A 284 0.61 -12.93 -27.88
CA VAL A 284 0.01 -12.56 -26.61
C VAL A 284 0.18 -11.06 -26.35
N GLU A 285 -0.92 -10.41 -26.01
CA GLU A 285 -0.91 -9.01 -25.59
C GLU A 285 -0.93 -8.94 -24.06
N VAL A 286 0.09 -8.30 -23.51
CA VAL A 286 0.19 -8.02 -22.07
C VAL A 286 -0.27 -6.60 -21.83
N LEU A 287 -1.43 -6.46 -21.23
CA LEU A 287 -2.09 -5.19 -20.92
C LEU A 287 -1.80 -4.85 -19.46
N ALA A 288 -1.09 -3.76 -19.20
CA ALA A 288 -0.77 -3.28 -17.86
C ALA A 288 -1.72 -2.15 -17.47
N TYR A 289 -2.40 -2.29 -16.33
CA TYR A 289 -3.37 -1.34 -15.81
C TYR A 289 -2.94 -0.78 -14.46
N ASP A 290 -3.27 0.48 -14.20
CA ASP A 290 -3.25 1.04 -12.86
C ASP A 290 -4.55 0.67 -12.12
N PRO A 291 -4.48 -0.21 -11.10
CA PRO A 291 -5.67 -0.67 -10.39
C PRO A 291 -6.34 0.40 -9.52
N TYR A 292 -5.71 1.54 -9.32
CA TYR A 292 -6.31 2.70 -8.66
C TYR A 292 -7.25 3.48 -9.59
N HIS A 293 -7.07 3.37 -10.92
CA HIS A 293 -7.87 4.05 -11.93
C HIS A 293 -8.80 3.12 -12.69
N GLN A 294 -8.43 1.84 -12.83
CA GLN A 294 -9.16 0.86 -13.62
C GLN A 294 -9.67 -0.29 -12.73
N ASP A 295 -10.99 -0.44 -12.64
CA ASP A 295 -11.59 -1.48 -11.80
C ASP A 295 -11.89 -2.77 -12.58
N ALA A 296 -12.15 -2.67 -13.88
CA ALA A 296 -12.52 -3.78 -14.73
C ALA A 296 -11.95 -3.64 -16.15
N VAL A 297 -11.92 -4.73 -16.88
CA VAL A 297 -11.50 -4.81 -18.29
C VAL A 297 -12.51 -5.65 -19.07
N THR A 298 -12.71 -5.32 -20.35
CA THR A 298 -13.54 -6.13 -21.25
C THR A 298 -12.67 -7.14 -22.00
N LEU A 299 -12.92 -8.44 -21.75
CA LEU A 299 -12.27 -9.56 -22.41
C LEU A 299 -13.30 -10.50 -22.99
N GLY A 300 -13.14 -10.87 -24.27
CA GLY A 300 -14.13 -11.71 -24.97
C GLY A 300 -15.55 -11.12 -24.92
N GLY A 301 -15.71 -9.80 -24.86
CA GLY A 301 -17.01 -9.13 -24.72
C GLY A 301 -17.60 -9.15 -23.30
N ILE A 302 -16.87 -9.65 -22.30
CA ILE A 302 -17.32 -9.77 -20.91
C ILE A 302 -16.56 -8.78 -20.04
N GLU A 303 -17.29 -7.92 -19.32
CA GLU A 303 -16.73 -7.05 -18.31
C GLU A 303 -16.25 -7.89 -17.11
N THR A 304 -14.97 -7.79 -16.80
CA THR A 304 -14.28 -8.64 -15.83
C THR A 304 -13.53 -7.76 -14.84
N PRO A 305 -13.77 -7.91 -13.53
CA PRO A 305 -13.02 -7.18 -12.51
C PRO A 305 -11.52 -7.48 -12.59
N LEU A 306 -10.68 -6.44 -12.48
CA LEU A 306 -9.23 -6.59 -12.37
C LEU A 306 -8.84 -6.96 -10.95
N ALA A 307 -7.96 -7.94 -10.81
CA ALA A 307 -7.27 -8.21 -9.54
C ALA A 307 -6.43 -7.00 -9.13
N ALA A 308 -6.33 -6.72 -7.84
CA ALA A 308 -5.52 -5.60 -7.35
C ALA A 308 -5.01 -5.83 -5.94
N ASN A 309 -3.81 -5.34 -5.66
CA ASN A 309 -3.26 -5.26 -4.31
C ASN A 309 -2.91 -3.81 -3.99
N PHE A 310 -3.68 -3.19 -3.09
CA PHE A 310 -3.55 -1.77 -2.73
C PHE A 310 -2.57 -1.54 -1.57
N THR A 311 -2.08 -2.60 -0.94
CA THR A 311 -1.16 -2.55 0.21
C THR A 311 0.29 -2.73 -0.19
N SER A 312 0.57 -3.58 -1.18
CA SER A 312 1.94 -4.06 -1.46
C SER A 312 2.90 -2.96 -1.90
N GLY A 313 2.45 -2.02 -2.74
CA GLY A 313 3.28 -0.89 -3.17
C GLY A 313 3.67 0.01 -2.00
N TYR A 314 2.70 0.37 -1.18
CA TYR A 314 2.91 1.19 0.00
C TYR A 314 3.80 0.48 1.04
N GLY A 315 3.52 -0.78 1.34
CA GLY A 315 4.33 -1.58 2.27
C GLY A 315 5.78 -1.72 1.83
N LEU A 316 6.01 -1.94 0.54
CA LEU A 316 7.36 -2.04 -0.03
C LEU A 316 8.11 -0.70 0.04
N TRP A 317 7.42 0.41 -0.22
CA TRP A 317 7.99 1.74 -0.07
C TRP A 317 8.46 1.98 1.37
N LEU A 318 7.62 1.72 2.37
CA LEU A 318 8.00 1.87 3.78
C LEU A 318 9.19 0.97 4.13
N ALA A 319 9.17 -0.30 3.73
CA ALA A 319 10.25 -1.24 4.02
C ALA A 319 11.61 -0.80 3.43
N ARG A 320 11.60 -0.08 2.30
CA ARG A 320 12.81 0.41 1.62
C ARG A 320 13.14 1.88 1.90
N SER A 321 12.26 2.63 2.55
CA SER A 321 12.45 4.06 2.82
C SER A 321 13.56 4.37 3.83
N GLY A 322 13.78 3.47 4.80
CA GLY A 322 14.74 3.67 5.89
C GLY A 322 14.33 4.76 6.90
N PHE A 323 13.07 5.19 6.92
CA PHE A 323 12.58 6.28 7.78
C PHE A 323 12.82 6.04 9.28
N ALA A 324 12.62 4.83 9.79
CA ALA A 324 12.87 4.51 11.20
C ALA A 324 14.30 4.83 11.64
N ARG A 325 15.27 4.50 10.79
CA ARG A 325 16.68 4.84 11.02
C ARG A 325 16.93 6.34 10.89
N GLN A 326 16.27 6.97 9.95
CA GLN A 326 16.43 8.37 9.60
C GLN A 326 15.89 9.29 10.71
N SER A 327 14.71 8.98 11.28
CA SER A 327 14.12 9.76 12.38
C SER A 327 15.01 9.78 13.62
N LEU A 328 15.64 8.66 13.96
CA LEU A 328 16.62 8.58 15.06
C LEU A 328 17.89 9.38 14.75
N LEU A 329 18.44 9.30 13.54
CA LEU A 329 19.64 10.03 13.13
C LEU A 329 19.41 11.54 13.07
N THR A 330 18.21 11.98 12.66
CA THR A 330 17.85 13.40 12.63
C THR A 330 17.82 13.99 14.03
N LEU A 331 17.32 13.27 15.02
CA LEU A 331 17.36 13.70 16.43
C LEU A 331 18.79 13.93 16.92
N VAL A 332 19.72 13.06 16.52
CA VAL A 332 21.13 13.11 16.95
C VAL A 332 21.98 14.08 16.10
N GLY A 333 21.38 14.74 15.10
CA GLY A 333 22.08 15.67 14.21
C GLY A 333 23.12 15.02 13.28
N ARG A 334 23.09 13.69 13.15
CA ARG A 334 24.06 12.89 12.36
C ARG A 334 23.52 12.37 11.03
N GLY A 335 22.31 12.76 10.63
CA GLY A 335 21.74 12.31 9.36
C GLY A 335 22.15 13.22 8.20
N ASP A 336 22.79 12.67 7.19
CA ASP A 336 23.03 13.35 5.90
C ASP A 336 21.77 13.41 5.03
N VAL A 337 20.62 13.03 5.58
CA VAL A 337 19.42 12.74 4.82
C VAL A 337 18.32 13.73 5.19
N LEU A 338 17.74 14.36 4.16
CA LEU A 338 16.61 15.30 4.21
C LEU A 338 16.68 16.35 5.32
N LYS A 339 17.48 17.38 5.08
CA LYS A 339 17.56 18.59 5.93
C LYS A 339 16.35 19.51 5.78
N LYS A 340 15.46 19.21 4.83
CA LYS A 340 14.29 20.02 4.44
C LYS A 340 13.03 19.17 4.47
N PRO A 341 11.85 19.78 4.67
CA PRO A 341 10.58 19.08 4.50
C PRO A 341 10.42 18.51 3.09
N HIS A 342 9.76 17.36 2.99
CA HIS A 342 9.53 16.67 1.73
C HIS A 342 8.17 15.97 1.73
N LEU A 343 7.39 16.16 0.66
CA LEU A 343 6.11 15.49 0.44
C LEU A 343 6.30 14.21 -0.38
N TYR A 344 5.78 13.11 0.15
CA TYR A 344 5.70 11.83 -0.55
C TYR A 344 4.26 11.59 -1.01
N LEU A 345 4.06 11.56 -2.31
CA LEU A 345 2.81 11.20 -2.94
C LEU A 345 2.76 9.67 -3.03
N LEU A 346 1.86 9.04 -2.28
CA LEU A 346 1.78 7.57 -2.23
C LEU A 346 1.24 6.95 -3.53
N GLN A 347 0.62 7.77 -4.36
CA GLN A 347 0.12 7.45 -5.68
C GLN A 347 0.59 8.55 -6.63
N PRO A 348 0.65 8.30 -7.95
CA PRO A 348 0.82 9.37 -8.92
C PRO A 348 -0.25 10.45 -8.74
N TYR A 349 0.13 11.73 -8.93
CA TYR A 349 -0.81 12.83 -8.78
C TYR A 349 -2.05 12.66 -9.66
N ASP A 350 -3.22 12.84 -9.05
CA ASP A 350 -4.51 12.77 -9.72
C ASP A 350 -5.29 14.06 -9.48
N PRO A 351 -5.58 14.88 -10.51
CA PRO A 351 -6.30 16.14 -10.36
C PRO A 351 -7.74 15.98 -9.86
N GLU A 352 -8.36 14.79 -10.07
CA GLU A 352 -9.74 14.51 -9.73
C GLU A 352 -9.94 14.01 -8.30
N ARG A 353 -8.86 13.72 -7.55
CA ARG A 353 -8.91 13.23 -6.17
C ARG A 353 -8.49 14.30 -5.19
N HIS A 354 -9.27 14.45 -4.12
CA HIS A 354 -8.87 15.32 -3.01
C HIS A 354 -7.60 14.82 -2.33
N VAL A 355 -6.84 15.73 -1.73
CA VAL A 355 -5.59 15.39 -1.06
C VAL A 355 -5.80 15.27 0.45
N VAL A 356 -5.28 14.19 1.04
CA VAL A 356 -5.09 14.04 2.49
C VAL A 356 -3.61 14.15 2.79
N ILE A 357 -3.20 15.20 3.52
CA ILE A 357 -1.80 15.40 3.94
C ILE A 357 -1.65 14.95 5.39
N MET A 358 -0.71 14.03 5.64
CA MET A 358 -0.46 13.47 6.96
C MET A 358 0.88 13.97 7.52
N LEU A 359 0.83 14.61 8.72
CA LEU A 359 1.97 15.19 9.43
C LEU A 359 2.28 14.37 10.68
N HIS A 360 3.50 13.84 10.78
CA HIS A 360 3.95 13.04 11.94
C HIS A 360 4.30 13.91 13.16
N GLY A 361 4.54 13.27 14.30
CA GLY A 361 4.92 13.92 15.55
C GLY A 361 6.42 14.14 15.72
N LEU A 362 6.79 14.68 16.90
CA LEU A 362 8.17 14.83 17.33
C LEU A 362 8.87 13.47 17.39
N ALA A 363 10.12 13.41 16.97
CA ALA A 363 10.94 12.19 16.97
C ALA A 363 10.34 11.02 16.18
N SER A 364 9.48 11.33 15.21
CA SER A 364 8.74 10.38 14.40
C SER A 364 9.02 10.57 12.90
N SER A 365 8.36 9.81 12.06
CA SER A 365 8.49 9.82 10.61
C SER A 365 7.14 9.49 9.95
N PRO A 366 7.04 9.55 8.61
CA PRO A 366 5.82 9.13 7.90
C PRO A 366 5.31 7.72 8.23
N GLU A 367 6.17 6.83 8.72
CA GLU A 367 5.80 5.46 9.13
C GLU A 367 4.71 5.41 10.23
N VAL A 368 4.57 6.46 11.03
CA VAL A 368 3.52 6.54 12.06
C VAL A 368 2.11 6.43 11.48
N TRP A 369 1.95 6.73 10.20
CA TRP A 369 0.69 6.70 9.48
C TRP A 369 0.40 5.40 8.74
N ILE A 370 1.26 4.36 8.93
CA ILE A 370 1.21 3.11 8.16
C ILE A 370 -0.19 2.50 8.07
N ASN A 371 -0.89 2.39 9.19
CA ASN A 371 -2.21 1.77 9.22
C ASN A 371 -3.30 2.72 8.72
N VAL A 372 -3.22 4.02 9.04
CA VAL A 372 -4.19 5.02 8.56
C VAL A 372 -4.13 5.16 7.05
N ALA A 373 -2.93 5.32 6.47
CA ALA A 373 -2.77 5.43 5.03
C ALA A 373 -3.21 4.16 4.30
N ASN A 374 -2.84 2.98 4.83
CA ASN A 374 -3.27 1.70 4.27
C ASN A 374 -4.80 1.54 4.29
N GLU A 375 -5.49 2.01 5.32
CA GLU A 375 -6.96 2.02 5.37
C GLU A 375 -7.59 2.94 4.32
N VAL A 376 -7.03 4.13 4.09
CA VAL A 376 -7.52 5.06 3.05
C VAL A 376 -7.30 4.47 1.66
N LEU A 377 -6.13 3.87 1.41
CA LEU A 377 -5.80 3.21 0.15
C LEU A 377 -6.63 1.93 -0.07
N GLY A 378 -6.98 1.24 1.03
CA GLY A 378 -7.72 -0.01 1.02
C GLY A 378 -9.23 0.15 0.84
N ASP A 379 -9.83 1.19 1.44
CA ASP A 379 -11.25 1.47 1.32
C ASP A 379 -11.60 1.96 -0.09
N GLU A 380 -12.51 1.28 -0.78
CA GLU A 380 -12.86 1.59 -2.17
C GLU A 380 -13.41 3.01 -2.33
N HIS A 381 -14.29 3.44 -1.42
CA HIS A 381 -14.90 4.76 -1.49
C HIS A 381 -13.88 5.87 -1.22
N LEU A 382 -13.01 5.69 -0.22
CA LEU A 382 -11.95 6.65 0.08
C LEU A 382 -10.90 6.67 -1.03
N ARG A 383 -10.43 5.51 -1.49
CA ARG A 383 -9.43 5.39 -2.55
C ARG A 383 -9.84 6.06 -3.86
N ARG A 384 -11.13 6.00 -4.22
CA ARG A 384 -11.65 6.64 -5.43
C ARG A 384 -11.73 8.15 -5.35
N ASN A 385 -11.80 8.71 -4.13
CA ASN A 385 -12.00 10.14 -3.91
C ASN A 385 -10.79 10.85 -3.32
N TYR A 386 -9.84 10.12 -2.75
CA TYR A 386 -8.65 10.69 -2.11
C TYR A 386 -7.36 10.11 -2.67
N GLN A 387 -6.34 10.94 -2.68
CA GLN A 387 -4.94 10.57 -2.76
C GLN A 387 -4.23 10.96 -1.46
N VAL A 388 -3.28 10.14 -1.03
CA VAL A 388 -2.60 10.31 0.27
C VAL A 388 -1.20 10.86 0.05
N TRP A 389 -0.90 11.98 0.72
CA TRP A 389 0.42 12.57 0.76
C TRP A 389 0.96 12.49 2.18
N GLN A 390 2.17 12.01 2.35
CA GLN A 390 2.84 11.96 3.65
C GLN A 390 3.97 12.97 3.68
N LEU A 391 3.97 13.80 4.69
CA LEU A 391 4.98 14.84 4.86
C LEU A 391 6.06 14.36 5.84
N TYR A 392 7.30 14.32 5.38
CA TYR A 392 8.48 14.28 6.24
C TYR A 392 8.95 15.70 6.53
N TYR A 393 9.35 15.98 7.77
CA TYR A 393 10.02 17.23 8.14
C TYR A 393 10.99 17.00 9.31
N PRO A 394 12.08 17.81 9.39
CA PRO A 394 13.06 17.70 10.49
C PRO A 394 12.41 18.15 11.81
N THR A 395 12.20 17.20 12.72
CA THR A 395 11.51 17.49 13.98
C THR A 395 12.38 18.21 15.02
N ASN A 396 13.65 18.45 14.76
CA ASN A 396 14.57 19.22 15.57
C ASN A 396 14.54 20.73 15.30
N LEU A 397 13.84 21.19 14.26
CA LEU A 397 13.74 22.60 13.93
C LEU A 397 12.63 23.29 14.75
N PRO A 398 12.75 24.61 15.02
CA PRO A 398 11.69 25.40 15.69
C PRO A 398 10.34 25.28 14.98
N LEU A 399 9.23 25.26 15.75
CA LEU A 399 7.87 25.15 15.22
C LEU A 399 7.55 26.22 14.17
N ALA A 400 7.95 27.49 14.40
CA ALA A 400 7.72 28.58 13.46
C ALA A 400 8.43 28.34 12.11
N LEU A 401 9.67 27.85 12.15
CA LEU A 401 10.44 27.54 10.95
C LEU A 401 9.83 26.34 10.22
N ASN A 402 9.47 25.27 10.95
CA ASN A 402 8.79 24.13 10.38
C ASN A 402 7.45 24.52 9.75
N ASN A 403 6.64 25.36 10.43
CA ASN A 403 5.38 25.86 9.87
C ASN A 403 5.61 26.58 8.53
N ALA A 404 6.54 27.53 8.47
CA ALA A 404 6.81 28.30 7.25
C ALA A 404 7.33 27.42 6.10
N THR A 405 8.30 26.53 6.39
CA THR A 405 8.89 25.66 5.37
C THR A 405 7.93 24.61 4.85
N ILE A 406 7.09 24.02 5.72
CA ILE A 406 6.08 23.04 5.32
C ILE A 406 4.99 23.70 4.46
N ARG A 407 4.54 24.91 4.82
CA ARG A 407 3.58 25.68 4.01
C ARG A 407 4.11 25.88 2.60
N ASN A 408 5.35 26.34 2.47
CA ASN A 408 5.98 26.53 1.17
C ASN A 408 6.00 25.25 0.35
N VAL A 409 6.37 24.11 0.98
CA VAL A 409 6.39 22.81 0.29
C VAL A 409 5.01 22.41 -0.21
N ILE A 410 3.96 22.60 0.60
CA ILE A 410 2.58 22.30 0.19
C ILE A 410 2.15 23.20 -0.96
N GLU A 411 2.38 24.50 -0.84
CA GLU A 411 1.99 25.49 -1.85
C GLU A 411 2.75 25.28 -3.17
N GLU A 412 4.07 25.08 -3.12
CA GLU A 412 4.92 24.79 -4.29
C GLU A 412 4.48 23.49 -4.98
N THR A 413 4.15 22.44 -4.22
CA THR A 413 3.71 21.16 -4.78
C THR A 413 2.37 21.32 -5.49
N LEU A 414 1.39 21.94 -4.85
CA LEU A 414 0.08 22.20 -5.45
C LEU A 414 0.20 23.10 -6.68
N GLN A 415 1.01 24.18 -6.61
CA GLN A 415 1.27 25.09 -7.72
C GLN A 415 1.95 24.40 -8.91
N HIS A 416 2.82 23.40 -8.65
CA HIS A 416 3.48 22.62 -9.70
C HIS A 416 2.48 21.78 -10.51
N PHE A 417 1.58 21.08 -9.82
CA PHE A 417 0.63 20.18 -10.48
C PHE A 417 -0.62 20.88 -11.01
N ASP A 418 -1.02 21.98 -10.38
CA ASP A 418 -2.24 22.73 -10.70
C ASP A 418 -1.97 24.23 -10.56
N PRO A 419 -1.27 24.84 -11.54
CA PRO A 419 -0.93 26.26 -11.52
C PRO A 419 -2.15 27.18 -11.43
N GLU A 420 -3.30 26.76 -11.94
CA GLU A 420 -4.54 27.54 -11.95
C GLU A 420 -5.40 27.32 -10.69
N GLY A 421 -5.08 26.35 -9.85
CA GLY A 421 -5.83 26.03 -8.65
C GLY A 421 -7.27 25.54 -8.90
N THR A 422 -7.51 24.92 -10.06
CA THR A 422 -8.85 24.51 -10.51
C THR A 422 -9.16 23.04 -10.23
N ALA A 423 -8.15 22.20 -10.06
CA ALA A 423 -8.30 20.77 -9.79
C ALA A 423 -8.93 20.50 -8.41
N ARG A 424 -9.58 19.36 -8.26
CA ARG A 424 -10.06 18.90 -6.95
C ARG A 424 -8.93 18.71 -5.95
N ALA A 425 -7.78 18.23 -6.43
CA ALA A 425 -6.58 18.05 -5.62
C ALA A 425 -6.12 19.32 -4.91
N SER A 426 -6.34 20.50 -5.52
CA SER A 426 -5.97 21.81 -4.96
C SER A 426 -7.08 22.46 -4.16
N ARG A 427 -8.21 21.74 -3.95
CA ARG A 427 -9.36 22.25 -3.21
C ARG A 427 -9.78 21.23 -2.16
N ASP A 428 -10.27 21.73 -1.04
CA ASP A 428 -10.80 20.90 0.02
C ASP A 428 -9.80 19.86 0.56
N VAL A 429 -8.53 20.27 0.65
CA VAL A 429 -7.44 19.47 1.24
C VAL A 429 -7.76 19.18 2.71
N VAL A 430 -7.49 17.96 3.13
CA VAL A 430 -7.61 17.53 4.53
C VAL A 430 -6.22 17.39 5.15
N LEU A 431 -5.99 18.07 6.27
CA LEU A 431 -4.79 17.87 7.08
C LEU A 431 -5.07 16.87 8.21
N VAL A 432 -4.16 15.93 8.40
CA VAL A 432 -4.20 14.97 9.54
C VAL A 432 -2.86 15.07 10.25
N GLY A 433 -2.87 15.58 11.48
CA GLY A 433 -1.63 15.81 12.24
C GLY A 433 -1.63 15.08 13.58
N HIS A 434 -0.54 14.35 13.87
CA HIS A 434 -0.32 13.68 15.14
C HIS A 434 0.68 14.48 16.00
N SER A 435 0.36 14.68 17.28
CA SER A 435 1.26 15.31 18.24
C SER A 435 1.73 16.69 17.74
N MET A 436 3.03 16.94 17.62
CA MET A 436 3.59 18.17 17.04
C MET A 436 3.06 18.44 15.63
N GLY A 437 2.82 17.40 14.80
CA GLY A 437 2.21 17.55 13.48
C GLY A 437 0.77 18.09 13.56
N GLY A 438 0.05 17.82 14.65
CA GLY A 438 -1.27 18.38 14.92
C GLY A 438 -1.19 19.88 15.25
N VAL A 439 -0.19 20.31 16.01
CA VAL A 439 0.07 21.74 16.26
C VAL A 439 0.39 22.47 14.97
N LEU A 440 1.29 21.90 14.15
CA LEU A 440 1.64 22.46 12.84
C LEU A 440 0.42 22.54 11.92
N SER A 441 -0.40 21.48 11.86
CA SER A 441 -1.65 21.49 11.09
C SER A 441 -2.61 22.57 11.54
N ARG A 442 -2.70 22.83 12.87
CA ARG A 442 -3.50 23.94 13.39
C ARG A 442 -2.98 25.30 12.94
N LEU A 443 -1.65 25.53 13.01
CA LEU A 443 -1.06 26.78 12.53
C LEU A 443 -1.34 27.01 11.04
N MET A 444 -1.40 25.96 10.23
CA MET A 444 -1.70 26.06 8.79
C MET A 444 -3.14 26.49 8.49
N VAL A 445 -4.04 26.33 9.44
CA VAL A 445 -5.46 26.72 9.31
C VAL A 445 -5.84 27.90 10.19
N SER A 446 -4.86 28.55 10.83
CA SER A 446 -5.04 29.72 11.71
C SER A 446 -4.43 30.99 11.10
N THR A 447 -4.86 32.13 11.63
CA THR A 447 -4.28 33.45 11.33
C THR A 447 -3.46 33.93 12.49
N SER A 448 -2.18 34.25 12.28
CA SER A 448 -1.31 34.79 13.32
C SER A 448 -1.61 36.26 13.66
N GLY A 449 -2.16 37.01 12.70
CA GLY A 449 -2.26 38.46 12.83
C GLY A 449 -0.89 39.15 13.02
N ALA A 450 -0.90 40.35 13.54
CA ALA A 450 0.34 41.05 13.98
C ALA A 450 0.80 40.55 15.39
N GLY A 451 -0.08 39.94 16.17
CA GLY A 451 0.09 39.79 17.61
C GLY A 451 1.11 38.71 18.03
N VAL A 452 1.38 37.68 17.24
CA VAL A 452 2.32 36.62 17.65
C VAL A 452 3.75 37.15 17.80
N GLY A 453 4.21 37.89 16.80
CA GLY A 453 5.51 38.55 16.84
C GLY A 453 5.62 39.56 17.99
N ASP A 454 4.61 40.41 18.16
CA ASP A 454 4.55 41.42 19.22
C ASP A 454 4.56 40.78 20.60
N THR A 455 3.77 39.72 20.81
CA THR A 455 3.73 38.95 22.09
C THR A 455 5.09 38.33 22.42
N LEU A 456 5.77 37.75 21.44
CA LEU A 456 7.11 37.16 21.62
C LEU A 456 8.14 38.24 21.95
N LEU A 457 8.09 39.39 21.25
CA LEU A 457 9.08 40.46 21.39
C LEU A 457 8.84 41.36 22.61
N ALA A 458 7.61 41.41 23.14
CA ALA A 458 7.26 42.19 24.32
C ALA A 458 8.05 41.83 25.59
N LYS A 459 8.57 40.61 25.66
CA LYS A 459 9.42 40.15 26.77
C LYS A 459 10.83 40.77 26.74
N TYR A 460 11.24 41.33 25.61
CA TYR A 460 12.55 41.94 25.41
C TYR A 460 12.39 43.46 25.42
N LYS A 461 13.14 44.15 26.22
CA LYS A 461 13.14 45.66 26.27
C LYS A 461 13.91 46.19 25.06
N LEU A 462 13.29 46.11 23.87
CA LEU A 462 13.88 46.55 22.59
C LEU A 462 13.57 48.01 22.33
N ASN A 463 14.53 48.77 21.79
CA ASN A 463 14.25 50.06 21.21
C ASN A 463 13.61 49.89 19.81
N ASP A 464 13.03 50.97 19.25
CA ASP A 464 12.31 50.96 17.97
C ASP A 464 13.12 50.36 16.81
N ARG A 465 14.42 50.68 16.75
CA ARG A 465 15.31 50.13 15.71
C ARG A 465 15.56 48.64 15.85
N GLN A 466 15.73 48.18 17.07
CA GLN A 466 15.91 46.75 17.38
C GLN A 466 14.60 45.98 17.13
N LEU A 467 13.46 46.56 17.50
CA LEU A 467 12.14 45.99 17.27
C LEU A 467 11.87 45.84 15.77
N ALA A 468 12.12 46.89 14.97
CA ALA A 468 11.98 46.82 13.52
C ALA A 468 12.89 45.77 12.87
N ALA A 469 14.14 45.65 13.35
CA ALA A 469 15.07 44.63 12.87
C ALA A 469 14.63 43.21 13.26
N ALA A 470 14.10 43.02 14.47
CA ALA A 470 13.56 41.75 14.92
C ALA A 470 12.36 41.32 14.08
N HIS A 471 11.40 42.23 13.83
CA HIS A 471 10.26 41.98 12.96
C HIS A 471 10.71 41.60 11.55
N LYS A 472 11.62 42.34 10.94
CA LYS A 472 12.13 42.04 9.60
C LYS A 472 12.66 40.59 9.48
N ASN A 473 13.29 40.08 10.53
CA ASN A 473 13.87 38.72 10.53
C ASN A 473 12.90 37.61 10.94
N LEU A 474 11.91 37.90 11.82
CA LEU A 474 10.99 36.93 12.37
C LEU A 474 9.66 36.84 11.65
N ASP A 475 9.16 37.96 11.11
CA ASP A 475 7.86 38.05 10.44
C ASP A 475 7.68 37.01 9.32
N PRO A 476 8.69 36.68 8.51
CA PRO A 476 8.55 35.61 7.51
C PRO A 476 8.17 34.23 8.09
N PHE A 477 8.41 34.01 9.38
CA PHE A 477 8.10 32.76 10.07
C PHE A 477 6.91 32.86 11.01
N LEU A 478 6.59 34.07 11.48
CA LEU A 478 5.56 34.33 12.49
C LEU A 478 4.27 34.91 11.92
N LYS A 479 4.32 35.53 10.73
CA LYS A 479 3.13 36.04 10.04
C LYS A 479 2.64 35.04 9.02
N PHE A 480 1.45 34.50 9.25
CA PHE A 480 0.82 33.54 8.36
C PHE A 480 -0.70 33.70 8.35
N SER A 481 -1.30 33.23 7.28
CA SER A 481 -2.75 33.14 7.09
C SER A 481 -3.14 31.68 6.84
N PRO A 482 -4.40 31.29 7.00
CA PRO A 482 -4.82 29.93 6.68
C PRO A 482 -4.48 29.56 5.24
N LEU A 483 -4.03 28.32 5.02
CA LEU A 483 -3.88 27.78 3.67
C LEU A 483 -5.26 27.75 3.00
N PRO A 484 -5.47 28.46 1.88
CA PRO A 484 -6.80 28.59 1.28
C PRO A 484 -7.33 27.28 0.70
N GLN A 485 -6.44 26.32 0.42
CA GLN A 485 -6.75 25.01 -0.12
C GLN A 485 -7.34 24.06 0.93
N VAL A 486 -7.11 24.34 2.23
CA VAL A 486 -7.52 23.45 3.32
C VAL A 486 -8.94 23.76 3.78
N SER A 487 -9.81 22.74 3.76
CA SER A 487 -11.19 22.86 4.27
C SER A 487 -11.43 22.03 5.53
N ARG A 488 -10.55 21.08 5.86
CA ARG A 488 -10.70 20.21 7.01
C ARG A 488 -9.38 19.88 7.69
N ALA A 489 -9.40 19.76 9.02
CA ALA A 489 -8.25 19.34 9.82
C ALA A 489 -8.65 18.30 10.87
N ILE A 490 -7.80 17.30 11.07
CA ILE A 490 -7.96 16.26 12.10
C ILE A 490 -6.72 16.31 12.98
N PHE A 491 -6.91 16.64 14.25
CA PHE A 491 -5.85 16.75 15.23
C PHE A 491 -5.85 15.51 16.11
N VAL A 492 -4.75 14.76 16.10
CA VAL A 492 -4.62 13.51 16.85
C VAL A 492 -3.58 13.70 17.95
N ALA A 493 -4.00 13.62 19.21
CA ALA A 493 -3.15 13.79 20.40
C ALA A 493 -2.26 15.05 20.35
N ALA A 494 -2.82 16.16 19.85
CA ALA A 494 -2.06 17.39 19.57
C ALA A 494 -1.97 18.30 20.82
N PRO A 495 -0.76 18.69 21.28
CA PRO A 495 -0.57 19.57 22.43
C PRO A 495 -0.76 21.05 22.04
N HIS A 496 -2.00 21.47 21.82
CA HIS A 496 -2.30 22.84 21.37
C HIS A 496 -1.91 23.94 22.36
N GLN A 497 -1.83 23.60 23.65
CA GLN A 497 -1.38 24.48 24.72
C GLN A 497 -0.05 23.98 25.32
N GLY A 498 0.70 23.17 24.57
CA GLY A 498 1.93 22.55 25.05
C GLY A 498 1.71 21.41 26.02
N THR A 499 2.80 20.89 26.59
CA THR A 499 2.77 19.77 27.53
C THR A 499 3.83 19.96 28.62
N PRO A 500 3.52 19.69 29.89
CA PRO A 500 4.48 19.69 30.97
C PRO A 500 5.49 18.53 30.85
N PHE A 501 5.17 17.50 30.07
CA PHE A 501 6.06 16.36 29.83
C PHE A 501 7.36 16.76 29.09
N ALA A 502 7.32 17.82 28.29
CA ALA A 502 8.49 18.36 27.60
C ALA A 502 9.59 18.82 28.58
N GLU A 503 9.24 19.18 29.81
CA GLU A 503 10.19 19.69 30.82
C GLU A 503 10.94 18.60 31.59
N ASN A 504 10.39 17.41 31.74
CA ASN A 504 10.86 16.47 32.77
C ASN A 504 11.66 15.26 32.29
N ARG A 505 11.49 14.73 31.11
CA ARG A 505 12.18 13.53 30.62
C ARG A 505 12.66 13.62 29.18
N ILE A 506 11.83 14.09 28.28
CA ILE A 506 12.19 14.22 26.85
C ILE A 506 13.20 15.37 26.69
N SER A 507 13.02 16.47 27.42
CA SER A 507 13.91 17.63 27.31
C SER A 507 15.35 17.32 27.74
N ARG A 508 15.55 16.53 28.79
CA ARG A 508 16.90 16.14 29.23
C ARG A 508 17.57 15.12 28.35
N TRP A 509 16.79 14.18 27.79
CA TRP A 509 17.33 13.16 26.86
C TRP A 509 17.54 13.76 25.47
N ALA A 510 16.64 14.58 24.99
CA ALA A 510 16.67 15.15 23.65
C ALA A 510 17.45 16.47 23.56
N ALA A 511 17.48 17.29 24.61
CA ALA A 511 18.34 18.51 24.62
C ALA A 511 19.83 18.18 24.51
N GLY A 512 20.26 16.98 24.94
CA GLY A 512 21.61 16.49 24.72
C GLY A 512 21.86 15.94 23.31
N LEU A 513 20.84 15.71 22.51
CA LEU A 513 20.89 15.04 21.21
C LEU A 513 20.57 15.94 20.02
N VAL A 514 19.83 17.06 20.24
CA VAL A 514 19.40 17.95 19.16
C VAL A 514 20.51 18.92 18.77
N GLN A 515 21.09 18.70 17.59
CA GLN A 515 21.98 19.66 16.94
C GLN A 515 21.23 20.41 15.84
N LEU A 516 21.12 21.74 15.98
CA LEU A 516 20.57 22.59 14.94
C LEU A 516 21.54 22.71 13.76
N PRO A 517 21.05 22.76 12.50
CA PRO A 517 21.89 23.06 11.35
C PRO A 517 22.63 24.38 11.51
N VAL A 518 23.89 24.46 11.06
CA VAL A 518 24.74 25.66 11.19
C VAL A 518 24.09 26.90 10.61
N SER A 519 23.37 26.77 9.48
CA SER A 519 22.62 27.89 8.84
C SER A 519 21.50 28.45 9.71
N VAL A 520 20.87 27.60 10.51
CA VAL A 520 19.82 28.01 11.47
C VAL A 520 20.47 28.66 12.69
N LEU A 521 21.54 28.08 13.21
CA LEU A 521 22.34 28.66 14.30
C LEU A 521 22.87 30.04 13.96
N ASP A 522 23.34 30.28 12.75
CA ASP A 522 23.87 31.58 12.34
C ASP A 522 22.77 32.65 12.24
N ARG A 523 21.56 32.32 11.78
CA ARG A 523 20.42 33.22 11.83
C ARG A 523 19.99 33.56 13.26
N PHE A 524 19.98 32.57 14.16
CA PHE A 524 19.71 32.80 15.58
C PHE A 524 20.82 33.57 16.29
N LYS A 525 22.09 33.37 15.91
CA LYS A 525 23.22 34.22 16.42
C LYS A 525 23.06 35.67 15.97
N GLN A 526 22.69 35.93 14.74
CA GLN A 526 22.42 37.28 14.25
C GLN A 526 21.26 37.95 15.00
N LEU A 527 20.17 37.19 15.24
CA LEU A 527 19.06 37.65 16.09
C LEU A 527 19.53 37.87 17.54
N GLY A 528 20.31 36.97 18.10
CA GLY A 528 20.88 37.11 19.44
C GLY A 528 21.77 38.33 19.56
N GLN A 529 22.60 38.62 18.57
CA GLN A 529 23.44 39.84 18.53
C GLN A 529 22.60 41.14 18.44
N LEU A 530 21.44 41.08 17.78
CA LEU A 530 20.51 42.23 17.73
C LEU A 530 19.75 42.44 19.05
N LEU A 531 19.53 41.36 19.83
CA LEU A 531 18.81 41.38 21.10
C LEU A 531 19.72 41.61 22.32
N VAL A 532 21.05 41.54 22.16
CA VAL A 532 22.02 41.76 23.23
C VAL A 532 22.25 43.27 23.46
N MET A 533 22.00 43.73 24.68
CA MET A 533 22.41 45.06 25.12
C MET A 533 23.91 45.16 25.31
N PRO A 534 24.59 46.23 24.84
CA PRO A 534 25.98 46.47 25.18
C PRO A 534 26.08 46.71 26.70
N GLY A 535 26.77 45.80 27.41
CA GLY A 535 27.08 45.94 28.84
C GLY A 535 26.48 44.90 29.79
N SER A 536 25.70 43.91 29.36
CA SER A 536 25.21 42.82 30.23
C SER A 536 26.06 41.55 30.09
N ALA A 537 26.70 41.15 31.19
CA ALA A 537 27.50 39.94 31.26
C ALA A 537 26.68 38.60 31.18
N SER A 538 25.37 38.68 30.91
CA SER A 538 24.46 37.54 30.84
C SER A 538 24.12 37.09 29.42
N SER A 539 24.88 37.50 28.42
CA SER A 539 24.54 37.31 26.98
C SER A 539 24.58 35.85 26.49
N ALA A 540 25.31 34.97 27.15
CA ALA A 540 25.38 33.54 26.73
C ALA A 540 24.20 32.70 27.20
N ALA A 541 23.44 33.14 28.19
CA ALA A 541 22.28 32.42 28.73
C ALA A 541 20.93 32.80 28.01
N MET A 542 20.92 33.90 27.24
CA MET A 542 19.70 34.46 26.65
C MET A 542 19.32 33.90 25.27
N VAL A 543 20.28 33.28 24.58
CA VAL A 543 20.02 32.65 23.29
C VAL A 543 20.21 31.15 23.45
N ARG A 544 19.36 30.51 24.24
CA ARG A 544 19.14 29.08 24.06
C ARG A 544 18.54 28.89 22.68
N PRO A 545 19.16 28.08 21.80
CA PRO A 545 18.56 27.77 20.54
C PRO A 545 17.18 27.14 20.82
N LEU A 546 16.12 27.81 20.42
CA LEU A 546 14.74 27.31 20.49
C LEU A 546 14.68 26.08 19.57
N ASN A 547 14.76 24.90 20.15
CA ASN A 547 14.50 23.66 19.43
C ASN A 547 13.02 23.28 19.54
N SER A 548 12.55 22.37 18.69
CA SER A 548 11.15 21.99 18.67
C SER A 548 10.65 21.31 19.97
N ILE A 549 11.55 20.79 20.79
CA ILE A 549 11.23 20.16 22.08
C ILE A 549 10.91 21.21 23.11
N ASP A 550 11.72 22.24 23.23
CA ASP A 550 11.46 23.39 24.08
C ASP A 550 10.16 24.08 23.63
N ASN A 551 9.89 24.12 22.31
CA ASN A 551 8.68 24.70 21.73
C ASN A 551 7.40 23.87 21.97
N LEU A 552 7.46 22.67 22.55
CA LEU A 552 6.26 21.92 22.98
C LEU A 552 6.00 22.05 24.48
N SER A 553 6.83 22.75 25.25
CA SER A 553 6.57 23.08 26.64
C SER A 553 5.37 24.01 26.77
N ASN A 554 4.50 23.75 27.77
CA ASN A 554 3.40 24.65 28.11
C ASN A 554 3.88 26.02 28.65
N HIS A 555 5.17 26.22 28.87
CA HIS A 555 5.80 27.49 29.23
C HIS A 555 6.55 28.14 28.07
N ASP A 556 6.57 27.52 26.88
CA ASP A 556 7.22 28.12 25.72
C ASP A 556 6.44 29.36 25.24
N PRO A 557 7.12 30.49 25.04
CA PRO A 557 6.49 31.74 24.63
C PRO A 557 5.74 31.64 23.30
N LEU A 558 6.25 30.85 22.34
CA LEU A 558 5.61 30.67 21.04
C LEU A 558 4.34 29.85 21.19
N VAL A 559 4.39 28.71 21.91
CA VAL A 559 3.21 27.89 22.14
C VAL A 559 2.13 28.68 22.87
N MET A 560 2.48 29.47 23.89
CA MET A 560 1.54 30.34 24.57
C MET A 560 0.94 31.41 23.65
N ALA A 561 1.75 32.01 22.76
CA ALA A 561 1.28 33.02 21.82
C ALA A 561 0.37 32.46 20.73
N VAL A 562 0.53 31.17 20.35
CA VAL A 562 -0.28 30.53 19.31
C VAL A 562 -1.44 29.69 19.88
N ALA A 563 -1.47 29.45 21.20
CA ALA A 563 -2.48 28.62 21.86
C ALA A 563 -3.92 29.08 21.59
N ASP A 564 -4.14 30.37 21.54
CA ASP A 564 -5.46 30.99 21.38
C ASP A 564 -5.73 31.51 19.95
N LEU A 565 -4.85 31.19 18.97
CA LEU A 565 -5.09 31.62 17.61
C LEU A 565 -6.37 31.02 17.06
N PRO A 566 -7.23 31.85 16.44
CA PRO A 566 -8.48 31.36 15.86
C PRO A 566 -8.22 30.51 14.62
N ILE A 567 -8.88 29.36 14.56
CA ILE A 567 -8.95 28.57 13.35
C ILE A 567 -9.88 29.28 12.36
N SER A 568 -9.53 29.27 11.08
CA SER A 568 -10.34 29.85 10.01
C SER A 568 -11.77 29.30 10.06
N PRO A 569 -12.82 30.16 10.00
CA PRO A 569 -14.21 29.70 9.99
C PRO A 569 -14.58 28.89 8.73
N LYS A 570 -13.70 28.89 7.72
CA LYS A 570 -13.85 28.05 6.51
C LYS A 570 -13.38 26.63 6.72
N VAL A 571 -12.67 26.33 7.82
CA VAL A 571 -12.09 25.03 8.11
C VAL A 571 -12.89 24.33 9.19
N GLN A 572 -13.40 23.15 8.88
CA GLN A 572 -13.97 22.26 9.87
C GLN A 572 -12.86 21.43 10.51
N TYR A 573 -12.90 21.26 11.84
CA TYR A 573 -11.86 20.51 12.52
C TYR A 573 -12.40 19.52 13.53
N HIS A 574 -11.60 18.48 13.77
CA HIS A 574 -11.93 17.34 14.60
C HIS A 574 -10.76 17.02 15.53
N SER A 575 -11.03 16.55 16.73
CA SER A 575 -10.02 16.12 17.69
C SER A 575 -10.14 14.63 17.98
N ILE A 576 -9.02 13.93 18.03
CA ILE A 576 -8.90 12.55 18.51
C ILE A 576 -7.91 12.57 19.66
N ILE A 577 -8.36 12.26 20.86
CA ILE A 577 -7.62 12.47 22.11
C ILE A 577 -7.42 11.13 22.81
N GLY A 578 -6.17 10.85 23.21
CA GLY A 578 -5.85 9.69 24.03
C GLY A 578 -6.21 9.92 25.51
N ASN A 579 -6.69 8.88 26.16
CA ASN A 579 -6.91 8.83 27.59
C ASN A 579 -6.28 7.56 28.15
N TYR A 580 -5.09 7.69 28.71
CA TYR A 580 -4.34 6.58 29.29
C TYR A 580 -4.90 6.16 30.66
N THR A 581 -5.63 7.05 31.33
CA THR A 581 -6.17 6.85 32.67
C THR A 581 -7.69 7.03 32.71
N PRO A 582 -8.47 6.12 32.10
CA PRO A 582 -9.92 6.28 31.97
C PRO A 582 -10.68 6.24 33.34
N SER A 583 -10.00 5.89 34.41
CA SER A 583 -10.58 5.84 35.78
C SER A 583 -10.67 7.20 36.49
N ILE A 584 -10.05 8.26 35.94
CA ILE A 584 -10.12 9.62 36.48
C ILE A 584 -10.99 10.52 35.62
N ALA A 585 -11.38 11.68 36.17
CA ALA A 585 -12.14 12.66 35.38
C ALA A 585 -11.39 13.08 34.13
N LEU A 586 -12.08 13.15 32.99
CA LEU A 586 -11.49 13.43 31.69
C LEU A 586 -10.66 14.71 31.69
N THR A 587 -11.13 15.76 32.36
CA THR A 587 -10.42 17.05 32.48
C THR A 587 -9.07 16.97 33.21
N LEU A 588 -8.84 15.91 33.97
CA LEU A 588 -7.60 15.63 34.71
C LEU A 588 -6.76 14.53 34.02
N SER A 589 -7.29 13.94 32.95
CA SER A 589 -6.62 12.84 32.23
C SER A 589 -5.57 13.35 31.24
N ASP A 590 -4.72 12.42 30.83
CA ASP A 590 -3.74 12.60 29.77
C ASP A 590 -3.57 11.30 28.97
N ASP A 591 -2.79 11.36 27.89
CA ASP A 591 -2.40 10.19 27.11
C ASP A 591 -1.00 9.65 27.49
N GLY A 592 -0.48 10.06 28.65
CA GLY A 592 0.89 9.79 29.12
C GLY A 592 1.90 10.84 28.68
N VAL A 593 1.55 11.76 27.77
CA VAL A 593 2.38 12.83 27.25
C VAL A 593 1.65 14.17 27.23
N VAL A 594 0.43 14.21 26.71
CA VAL A 594 -0.36 15.42 26.48
C VAL A 594 -1.61 15.40 27.36
N PRO A 595 -1.82 16.42 28.21
CA PRO A 595 -3.04 16.55 28.97
C PRO A 595 -4.27 16.73 28.07
N TYR A 596 -5.41 16.19 28.48
CA TYR A 596 -6.68 16.41 27.78
C TYR A 596 -6.95 17.88 27.54
N SER A 597 -6.74 18.73 28.55
CA SER A 597 -6.93 20.18 28.44
C SER A 597 -6.12 20.84 27.34
N SER A 598 -4.96 20.29 26.98
CA SER A 598 -4.12 20.78 25.88
C SER A 598 -4.56 20.26 24.52
N SER A 599 -5.15 19.07 24.45
CA SER A 599 -5.63 18.47 23.18
C SER A 599 -7.07 18.88 22.85
N HIS A 600 -7.85 19.29 23.83
CA HIS A 600 -9.22 19.75 23.66
C HIS A 600 -9.28 21.11 22.95
N LEU A 601 -10.12 21.20 21.92
CA LEU A 601 -10.37 22.46 21.19
C LEU A 601 -11.87 22.78 21.16
N LEU A 602 -12.22 23.94 21.69
CA LEU A 602 -13.58 24.46 21.58
C LEU A 602 -13.96 24.66 20.13
N GLY A 603 -15.18 24.26 19.75
CA GLY A 603 -15.70 24.39 18.39
C GLY A 603 -15.31 23.26 17.46
N ALA A 604 -14.64 22.20 17.94
CA ALA A 604 -14.43 21.00 17.15
C ALA A 604 -15.77 20.36 16.75
N GLN A 605 -15.90 19.98 15.48
CA GLN A 605 -17.12 19.32 14.94
C GLN A 605 -17.33 17.92 15.56
N SER A 606 -16.25 17.24 15.89
CA SER A 606 -16.27 16.03 16.71
C SER A 606 -15.03 15.96 17.58
N GLU A 607 -15.19 15.36 18.75
CA GLU A 607 -14.11 15.00 19.64
C GLU A 607 -14.26 13.52 20.00
N LYS A 608 -13.25 12.73 19.63
CA LYS A 608 -13.19 11.30 19.93
C LYS A 608 -12.17 11.02 21.01
N ILE A 609 -12.63 10.52 22.15
CA ILE A 609 -11.75 10.04 23.22
C ILE A 609 -11.48 8.56 22.99
N VAL A 610 -10.21 8.17 23.04
CA VAL A 610 -9.75 6.80 22.86
C VAL A 610 -8.95 6.38 24.09
N SER A 611 -9.28 5.22 24.66
CA SER A 611 -8.52 4.63 25.78
C SER A 611 -7.17 4.12 25.28
N SER A 612 -6.19 5.01 25.19
CA SER A 612 -4.86 4.75 24.63
C SER A 612 -3.83 5.71 25.21
N GLY A 613 -2.55 5.35 25.11
CA GLY A 613 -1.43 6.26 25.27
C GLY A 613 -1.25 7.17 24.04
N HIS A 614 -0.12 7.89 23.99
CA HIS A 614 0.14 8.95 23.01
C HIS A 614 0.15 8.50 21.53
N SER A 615 0.40 7.22 21.23
CA SER A 615 0.33 6.65 19.86
C SER A 615 -1.12 6.35 19.43
N VAL A 616 -2.04 7.28 19.66
CA VAL A 616 -3.49 7.14 19.44
C VAL A 616 -3.82 6.79 17.99
N GLN A 617 -3.11 7.36 17.02
CA GLN A 617 -3.31 7.14 15.58
C GLN A 617 -3.13 5.68 15.14
N GLU A 618 -2.48 4.87 15.98
CA GLU A 618 -2.31 3.43 15.70
C GLU A 618 -3.50 2.59 16.16
N THR A 619 -4.41 3.16 16.92
CA THR A 619 -5.56 2.41 17.46
C THR A 619 -6.64 2.22 16.40
N PRO A 620 -7.37 1.09 16.43
CA PRO A 620 -8.50 0.87 15.52
C PRO A 620 -9.56 1.97 15.63
N GLU A 621 -9.84 2.44 16.86
CA GLU A 621 -10.84 3.47 17.13
C GLU A 621 -10.49 4.82 16.49
N ALA A 622 -9.21 5.22 16.55
CA ALA A 622 -8.74 6.44 15.89
C ALA A 622 -8.77 6.31 14.37
N ILE A 623 -8.38 5.15 13.84
CA ILE A 623 -8.43 4.88 12.40
C ILE A 623 -9.86 4.94 11.88
N ILE A 624 -10.82 4.32 12.59
CA ILE A 624 -12.25 4.35 12.25
C ILE A 624 -12.76 5.79 12.29
N GLU A 625 -12.37 6.58 13.29
CA GLU A 625 -12.80 7.99 13.38
C GLU A 625 -12.22 8.83 12.23
N ILE A 626 -10.95 8.66 11.86
CA ILE A 626 -10.36 9.34 10.70
C ILE A 626 -11.14 8.97 9.43
N ARG A 627 -11.43 7.69 9.20
CA ARG A 627 -12.24 7.24 8.06
C ARG A 627 -13.63 7.88 8.06
N ARG A 628 -14.30 7.90 9.22
CA ARG A 628 -15.62 8.55 9.38
C ARG A 628 -15.56 10.02 8.99
N VAL A 629 -14.54 10.74 9.45
CA VAL A 629 -14.37 12.17 9.14
C VAL A 629 -14.11 12.40 7.65
N LEU A 630 -13.31 11.54 7.02
CA LEU A 630 -13.08 11.61 5.56
C LEU A 630 -14.37 11.32 4.77
N GLN A 631 -15.17 10.35 5.17
CA GLN A 631 -16.47 10.07 4.56
C GLN A 631 -17.46 11.22 4.75
N GLN A 632 -17.50 11.82 5.96
CA GLN A 632 -18.29 13.02 6.22
C GLN A 632 -17.86 14.19 5.33
N HIS A 633 -16.55 14.41 5.15
CA HIS A 633 -16.04 15.45 4.26
C HIS A 633 -16.56 15.28 2.82
N LEU A 634 -16.58 14.07 2.29
CA LEU A 634 -17.13 13.78 0.96
C LEU A 634 -18.65 14.04 0.89
N ALA A 635 -19.40 13.74 1.97
CA ALA A 635 -20.82 14.01 2.05
C ALA A 635 -21.11 15.50 2.09
N ASP A 636 -20.42 16.27 2.93
CA ASP A 636 -20.59 17.71 3.08
C ASP A 636 -20.31 18.47 1.77
N MET A 637 -19.39 17.97 0.94
CA MET A 637 -19.10 18.55 -0.38
C MET A 637 -20.21 18.30 -1.40
N LYS A 638 -20.89 17.14 -1.34
CA LYS A 638 -22.03 16.82 -2.22
C LYS A 638 -23.24 17.69 -1.93
N ASP A 639 -23.45 18.04 -0.66
CA ASP A 639 -24.61 18.80 -0.19
C ASP A 639 -24.43 20.33 -0.32
N SER A 640 -23.26 20.81 -0.73
CA SER A 640 -22.97 22.24 -0.89
C SER A 640 -23.54 22.75 -2.23
N PRO A 641 -24.62 23.57 -2.25
CA PRO A 641 -25.37 23.95 -3.48
C PRO A 641 -24.61 24.85 -4.46
N GLY A 642 -23.44 25.34 -4.11
CA GLY A 642 -22.69 26.35 -4.86
C GLY A 642 -21.54 25.83 -5.75
N ARG A 643 -21.27 24.52 -5.81
CA ARG A 643 -20.10 23.94 -6.50
C ARG A 643 -20.45 22.98 -7.67
N ARG A 644 -21.70 23.06 -8.18
CA ARG A 644 -22.04 22.39 -9.45
C ARG A 644 -21.66 23.32 -10.60
N GLN A 645 -20.40 23.30 -11.00
CA GLN A 645 -19.99 23.64 -12.38
C GLN A 645 -18.59 23.06 -12.63
#